data_718ab302c30ae80cce929b4bdbcb6644
#
_entry.id   718ab302c30ae80cce929b4bdbcb6644
#
_cell.length_a   1.000
_cell.length_b   1.000
_cell.length_c   1.000
_cell.angle_alpha   90.00
_cell.angle_beta   90.00
_cell.angle_gamma   90.00
#
_symmetry.space_group_name_H-M   'P 1'
#
loop_
_entity.id
_entity.type
_entity.pdbx_description
1 polymer ?
#
loop_
_entity_poly.entity_id
_entity_poly.type
_entity_poly.pdbx_seq_one_letter_code
_entity_poly.pdbx_strand_id
1 'polypeptide(L)'
;MCALAWVAVAPSSVTAANRSVPVDPVQVARDYVQRHSQDLGLAPSDIAELAVSSVVSSRDNGVTHVYLQQRFAGIEVDGGIINVNVLKDGGVISAGNRFVANIAADAEDQAVGQTAVEAAYAAAEHLSLVPTEPFQILARSDGPDQATTLSSGGIATGPIEAKLLWLPTSDTVRLVWRLVIEEIGGEHWWNAFLDAGTGTFLGQDDMVAHDTRDAIAAGIARPDGGNDGNDDDDDRGDDGRKGAAYRVFPLPMESPSDGPRRLVRDPANRQASPFGWHDTDGVRGPEFTITRGNNVHAYTDVDANNVPDAGSSPDGGTQLRFDFPLDLRQPPAKYQPAAVTNLFYWNNIMHDVAYRYGFDESAGNFQVNNYGRGGVGNDDVRAEAQDGSGRNNANFGTPVDGFRPRMQMFEWRSSAPNPITVHAPSPIAGTYFGPMAGFGASLGTTGPITGTVVLVNDGVPPTSDGCQPFTVPAGSIPLIDRGLCLFVIKVKNAQNAGAATAIVANNVPGAPFAMGGVDQTILIPSVMISQADGSLFKANLPLTGTIADGTGGNPDRDSDLDSGVIAHEYTHGISNRLTGGPATVACLNNAEQMGEGWSDWFALALTARSSDRRTTPRGIGTYVIFQPPNGDGIRPTPYTTNMAVNPSTYASVADVAISQPHGIGYVWATMLWEMYWNLVDHHGFSRDIYKDWKAGGNNLAIQLVMDGMKFQPCRPGFVDGRNAILQADVALTGGKNACDIWRAFAKRGLGVDASQGSSNNRFDGVQNFNVPQSCLHDRDDDDDHDCDDDSAGGIGTLDDNDCDDDNGHEVAGTGATISAVTIRQVFVNGARIRETSPPR
;
A
#
# COMPACT_ATOMS: atom_id res chain seq x y z
N MET A 1 83.17 39.54 -30.63
CA MET A 1 81.75 40.02 -30.64
C MET A 1 80.90 38.88 -30.07
N CYS A 2 80.61 38.97 -28.76
CA CYS A 2 79.84 37.96 -28.04
C CYS A 2 78.38 38.34 -28.15
N ALA A 3 77.52 37.41 -28.61
CA ALA A 3 76.06 37.52 -28.51
C ALA A 3 75.62 36.67 -27.35
N LEU A 4 74.99 37.33 -26.33
CA LEU A 4 74.36 36.65 -25.20
C LEU A 4 72.92 36.23 -25.60
N ALA A 5 72.63 34.91 -25.51
CA ALA A 5 71.30 34.41 -25.67
C ALA A 5 70.61 34.37 -24.28
N TRP A 6 69.47 35.04 -24.16
CA TRP A 6 68.59 34.92 -23.00
C TRP A 6 67.69 33.71 -23.15
N VAL A 7 67.78 32.77 -22.20
CA VAL A 7 66.81 31.65 -22.06
C VAL A 7 65.75 32.12 -21.10
N ALA A 8 64.55 32.26 -21.57
CA ALA A 8 63.34 32.50 -20.76
C ALA A 8 62.82 31.14 -20.19
N VAL A 9 62.98 30.97 -18.89
CA VAL A 9 62.32 29.84 -18.18
C VAL A 9 60.89 30.24 -17.87
N ALA A 10 59.91 29.54 -18.53
CA ALA A 10 58.50 29.69 -18.21
C ALA A 10 58.18 28.97 -16.89
N PRO A 11 57.37 29.53 -15.98
CA PRO A 11 56.96 28.83 -14.78
C PRO A 11 55.96 27.75 -15.13
N SER A 12 56.29 26.49 -14.84
CA SER A 12 55.37 25.35 -14.91
C SER A 12 54.31 25.50 -13.81
N SER A 13 53.13 25.94 -14.17
CA SER A 13 51.95 25.82 -13.30
C SER A 13 51.52 24.36 -13.23
N VAL A 14 51.95 23.66 -12.24
CA VAL A 14 51.37 22.37 -11.84
C VAL A 14 50.06 22.69 -11.15
N THR A 15 48.97 22.73 -11.92
CA THR A 15 47.60 22.59 -11.37
C THR A 15 47.43 21.14 -10.91
N ALA A 16 47.67 20.92 -9.61
CA ALA A 16 47.23 19.72 -8.96
C ALA A 16 45.70 19.71 -9.02
N ALA A 17 45.13 18.95 -9.97
CA ALA A 17 43.74 18.58 -9.92
C ALA A 17 43.54 17.74 -8.65
N ASN A 18 42.96 18.33 -7.63
CA ASN A 18 42.41 17.59 -6.51
C ASN A 18 41.34 16.64 -7.08
N ARG A 19 41.73 15.44 -7.45
CA ARG A 19 40.77 14.36 -7.60
C ARG A 19 40.30 14.06 -6.20
N SER A 20 39.10 14.56 -5.82
CA SER A 20 38.39 14.08 -4.66
C SER A 20 38.29 12.56 -4.79
N VAL A 21 38.80 11.83 -3.83
CA VAL A 21 38.57 10.38 -3.71
C VAL A 21 37.04 10.19 -3.73
N PRO A 22 36.48 9.30 -4.55
CA PRO A 22 35.06 9.04 -4.52
C PRO A 22 34.65 8.65 -3.09
N VAL A 23 33.60 9.28 -2.57
CA VAL A 23 33.02 8.96 -1.27
C VAL A 23 32.42 7.54 -1.36
N ASP A 24 32.84 6.63 -0.48
CA ASP A 24 32.20 5.32 -0.33
C ASP A 24 31.05 5.46 0.70
N PRO A 25 29.78 5.46 0.26
CA PRO A 25 28.64 5.65 1.17
C PRO A 25 28.52 4.53 2.19
N VAL A 26 28.92 3.31 1.88
CA VAL A 26 28.89 2.17 2.80
C VAL A 26 29.89 2.39 3.94
N GLN A 27 31.11 2.85 3.62
CA GLN A 27 32.09 3.14 4.64
C GLN A 27 31.65 4.32 5.51
N VAL A 28 31.06 5.37 4.90
CA VAL A 28 30.51 6.50 5.65
C VAL A 28 29.43 6.04 6.63
N ALA A 29 28.52 5.17 6.18
CA ALA A 29 27.44 4.62 7.01
C ALA A 29 27.99 3.81 8.21
N ARG A 30 28.97 2.93 7.96
CA ARG A 30 29.63 2.14 9.02
C ARG A 30 30.35 3.02 10.02
N ASP A 31 31.12 4.00 9.55
CA ASP A 31 31.84 4.95 10.39
C ASP A 31 30.88 5.83 11.21
N TYR A 32 29.73 6.17 10.63
CA TYR A 32 28.69 6.91 11.34
C TYR A 32 28.13 6.10 12.51
N VAL A 33 27.70 4.86 12.27
CA VAL A 33 27.15 3.98 13.32
C VAL A 33 28.19 3.74 14.44
N GLN A 34 29.46 3.52 14.08
CA GLN A 34 30.53 3.32 15.07
C GLN A 34 30.76 4.57 15.93
N ARG A 35 30.81 5.76 15.32
CA ARG A 35 31.04 7.01 16.03
C ARG A 35 29.88 7.45 16.93
N HIS A 36 28.64 7.10 16.52
CA HIS A 36 27.41 7.51 17.21
C HIS A 36 26.73 6.34 17.96
N SER A 37 27.46 5.24 18.20
CA SER A 37 26.87 4.06 18.86
C SER A 37 26.26 4.39 20.24
N GLN A 38 26.90 5.24 21.01
CA GLN A 38 26.39 5.68 22.33
C GLN A 38 25.12 6.53 22.19
N ASP A 39 25.07 7.44 21.21
CA ASP A 39 23.88 8.26 20.94
C ASP A 39 22.71 7.40 20.43
N LEU A 40 23.03 6.31 19.73
CA LEU A 40 22.09 5.30 19.28
C LEU A 40 21.66 4.31 20.38
N GLY A 41 22.27 4.40 21.56
CA GLY A 41 22.00 3.50 22.69
C GLY A 41 22.57 2.09 22.51
N LEU A 42 23.62 1.92 21.67
CA LEU A 42 24.17 0.62 21.27
C LEU A 42 25.50 0.33 21.97
N ALA A 43 25.65 -0.89 22.46
CA ALA A 43 26.93 -1.40 22.95
C ALA A 43 27.84 -1.81 21.76
N PRO A 44 29.18 -1.91 21.96
CA PRO A 44 30.07 -2.40 20.90
C PRO A 44 29.73 -3.79 20.36
N SER A 45 29.16 -4.66 21.17
CA SER A 45 28.67 -5.98 20.76
C SER A 45 27.50 -5.92 19.77
N ASP A 46 26.64 -4.90 19.89
CA ASP A 46 25.45 -4.76 19.07
C ASP A 46 25.76 -4.34 17.63
N ILE A 47 26.95 -3.77 17.42
CA ILE A 47 27.45 -3.28 16.12
C ILE A 47 28.68 -4.04 15.61
N ALA A 48 29.08 -5.14 16.30
CA ALA A 48 30.27 -5.90 15.95
C ALA A 48 30.14 -6.60 14.58
N GLU A 49 28.93 -7.00 14.22
CA GLU A 49 28.63 -7.76 12.99
C GLU A 49 27.62 -6.99 12.13
N LEU A 50 28.07 -5.90 11.47
CA LEU A 50 27.25 -5.12 10.55
C LEU A 50 27.31 -5.72 9.14
N ALA A 51 26.17 -6.23 8.64
CA ALA A 51 26.02 -6.62 7.25
C ALA A 51 25.35 -5.47 6.45
N VAL A 52 25.73 -5.31 5.19
CA VAL A 52 24.98 -4.43 4.27
C VAL A 52 23.89 -5.27 3.65
N SER A 53 22.62 -4.92 3.90
CA SER A 53 21.48 -5.60 3.28
C SER A 53 21.16 -5.00 1.91
N SER A 54 21.22 -3.66 1.79
CA SER A 54 20.91 -2.97 0.54
C SER A 54 21.62 -1.62 0.44
N VAL A 55 21.83 -1.16 -0.80
CA VAL A 55 22.32 0.20 -1.11
C VAL A 55 21.49 0.75 -2.26
N VAL A 56 20.71 1.79 -1.99
CA VAL A 56 19.80 2.40 -2.96
C VAL A 56 20.18 3.86 -3.19
N SER A 57 20.35 4.28 -4.43
CA SER A 57 20.68 5.65 -4.77
C SER A 57 19.48 6.40 -5.35
N SER A 58 19.10 7.53 -4.75
CA SER A 58 18.07 8.43 -5.28
C SER A 58 18.67 9.38 -6.30
N ARG A 59 18.21 9.30 -7.55
CA ARG A 59 18.75 10.06 -8.70
C ARG A 59 18.50 11.56 -8.58
N ASP A 60 17.30 11.94 -8.14
CA ASP A 60 16.84 13.33 -8.20
C ASP A 60 17.40 14.19 -7.06
N ASN A 61 17.59 13.62 -5.85
CA ASN A 61 18.19 14.31 -4.69
C ASN A 61 19.65 13.92 -4.43
N GLY A 62 20.11 12.81 -5.02
CA GLY A 62 21.50 12.33 -4.94
C GLY A 62 21.90 11.73 -3.60
N VAL A 63 20.95 11.37 -2.77
CA VAL A 63 21.19 10.63 -1.54
C VAL A 63 21.41 9.15 -1.85
N THR A 64 22.36 8.52 -1.13
CA THR A 64 22.51 7.07 -1.10
C THR A 64 22.02 6.54 0.23
N HIS A 65 20.98 5.71 0.18
CA HIS A 65 20.40 5.03 1.33
C HIS A 65 21.15 3.72 1.56
N VAL A 66 21.87 3.61 2.68
CA VAL A 66 22.62 2.40 3.05
C VAL A 66 21.87 1.72 4.18
N TYR A 67 21.42 0.50 3.94
CA TYR A 67 20.72 -0.32 4.93
C TYR A 67 21.71 -1.31 5.53
N LEU A 68 21.87 -1.23 6.85
CA LEU A 68 22.75 -2.11 7.62
C LEU A 68 21.89 -3.06 8.46
N GLN A 69 22.11 -4.35 8.29
CA GLN A 69 21.47 -5.43 9.04
C GLN A 69 22.29 -5.79 10.27
N GLN A 70 21.67 -5.80 11.44
CA GLN A 70 22.26 -6.30 12.67
C GLN A 70 22.38 -7.82 12.61
N ARG A 71 23.56 -8.33 13.03
CA ARG A 71 23.81 -9.74 13.25
C ARG A 71 24.39 -9.97 14.62
N PHE A 72 24.08 -11.13 15.20
CA PHE A 72 24.73 -11.62 16.40
C PHE A 72 25.03 -13.11 16.25
N ALA A 73 26.29 -13.49 16.51
CA ALA A 73 26.82 -14.85 16.28
C ALA A 73 26.59 -15.34 14.82
N GLY A 74 26.69 -14.43 13.84
CA GLY A 74 26.46 -14.72 12.42
C GLY A 74 25.00 -14.85 12.01
N ILE A 75 24.05 -14.75 12.95
CA ILE A 75 22.60 -14.87 12.71
C ILE A 75 21.97 -13.48 12.68
N GLU A 76 21.06 -13.23 11.73
CA GLU A 76 20.38 -11.94 11.54
C GLU A 76 19.34 -11.68 12.65
N VAL A 77 19.15 -10.39 12.98
CA VAL A 77 18.10 -9.92 13.89
C VAL A 77 16.91 -9.46 13.04
N ASP A 78 15.73 -10.00 13.28
CA ASP A 78 14.52 -9.64 12.55
C ASP A 78 14.16 -8.16 12.75
N GLY A 79 13.96 -7.42 11.65
CA GLY A 79 13.71 -5.98 11.68
C GLY A 79 14.86 -5.13 12.24
N GLY A 80 15.99 -5.73 12.61
CA GLY A 80 17.19 -5.05 13.09
C GLY A 80 17.93 -4.34 11.95
N ILE A 81 17.37 -3.20 11.51
CA ILE A 81 17.90 -2.40 10.39
C ILE A 81 18.25 -1.00 10.89
N ILE A 82 19.44 -0.51 10.52
CA ILE A 82 19.76 0.91 10.51
C ILE A 82 19.85 1.37 9.06
N ASN A 83 19.02 2.33 8.65
CA ASN A 83 19.18 3.03 7.39
C ASN A 83 19.97 4.33 7.61
N VAL A 84 21.10 4.49 6.92
CA VAL A 84 21.93 5.70 6.94
C VAL A 84 21.82 6.39 5.59
N ASN A 85 21.38 7.64 5.59
CA ASN A 85 21.12 8.41 4.38
C ASN A 85 22.29 9.35 4.11
N VAL A 86 23.12 9.01 3.11
CA VAL A 86 24.41 9.64 2.82
C VAL A 86 24.29 10.57 1.61
N LEU A 87 24.67 11.83 1.78
CA LEU A 87 24.78 12.83 0.72
C LEU A 87 25.99 12.58 -0.20
N LYS A 88 25.97 13.13 -1.39
CA LYS A 88 27.08 13.04 -2.37
C LYS A 88 28.43 13.52 -1.84
N ASP A 89 28.44 14.47 -0.90
CA ASP A 89 29.65 15.00 -0.26
C ASP A 89 30.16 14.17 0.91
N GLY A 90 29.45 13.07 1.24
CA GLY A 90 29.74 12.19 2.38
C GLY A 90 29.13 12.66 3.71
N GLY A 91 28.31 13.71 3.70
CA GLY A 91 27.49 14.09 4.85
C GLY A 91 26.40 13.07 5.11
N VAL A 92 26.02 12.84 6.37
CA VAL A 92 24.86 12.04 6.75
C VAL A 92 23.72 13.01 7.05
N ILE A 93 22.62 12.90 6.30
CA ILE A 93 21.44 13.75 6.49
C ILE A 93 20.54 13.20 7.60
N SER A 94 20.43 11.87 7.71
CA SER A 94 19.67 11.20 8.76
C SER A 94 20.07 9.74 8.91
N ALA A 95 19.70 9.15 10.05
CA ALA A 95 19.81 7.72 10.30
C ALA A 95 18.59 7.24 11.11
N GLY A 96 17.94 6.18 10.65
CA GLY A 96 16.86 5.50 11.35
C GLY A 96 17.39 4.23 12.01
N ASN A 97 17.19 4.07 13.33
CA ASN A 97 17.73 2.95 14.09
C ASN A 97 16.64 2.02 14.61
N ARG A 98 16.76 0.72 14.28
CA ARG A 98 15.94 -0.38 14.83
C ARG A 98 16.82 -1.54 15.34
N PHE A 99 18.09 -1.30 15.61
CA PHE A 99 18.94 -2.31 16.24
C PHE A 99 18.50 -2.58 17.68
N VAL A 100 18.59 -3.84 18.07
CA VAL A 100 18.38 -4.29 19.43
C VAL A 100 19.63 -3.98 20.25
N ALA A 101 19.47 -3.23 21.35
CA ALA A 101 20.56 -2.90 22.27
C ALA A 101 20.82 -4.06 23.23
N ASN A 102 22.10 -4.29 23.59
CA ASN A 102 22.56 -5.32 24.53
C ASN A 102 22.17 -6.76 24.15
N ILE A 103 22.06 -7.04 22.85
CA ILE A 103 21.62 -8.33 22.31
C ILE A 103 22.41 -9.53 22.89
N ALA A 104 23.67 -9.36 23.22
CA ALA A 104 24.52 -10.41 23.80
C ALA A 104 23.99 -10.94 25.15
N ALA A 105 23.42 -10.05 25.97
CA ALA A 105 22.84 -10.44 27.25
C ALA A 105 21.53 -11.21 27.10
N ASP A 106 20.73 -10.84 26.10
CA ASP A 106 19.42 -11.46 25.86
C ASP A 106 19.56 -12.79 25.09
N ALA A 107 20.64 -13.00 24.37
CA ALA A 107 20.92 -14.19 23.58
C ALA A 107 21.61 -15.33 24.36
N GLU A 108 22.02 -15.09 25.62
CA GLU A 108 22.70 -16.11 26.43
C GLU A 108 21.81 -17.35 26.62
N ASP A 109 22.44 -18.55 26.56
CA ASP A 109 21.84 -19.85 26.85
C ASP A 109 20.76 -20.34 25.85
N GLN A 110 20.58 -19.73 24.70
CA GLN A 110 19.64 -20.21 23.69
C GLN A 110 20.30 -21.21 22.73
N ALA A 111 19.72 -22.39 22.60
CA ALA A 111 20.23 -23.48 21.77
C ALA A 111 19.20 -23.99 20.78
N VAL A 112 19.64 -24.47 19.62
CA VAL A 112 18.79 -25.12 18.64
C VAL A 112 18.47 -26.54 19.11
N GLY A 113 17.20 -26.82 19.40
CA GLY A 113 16.69 -28.12 19.81
C GLY A 113 15.81 -28.79 18.76
N GLN A 114 15.33 -28.00 17.77
CA GLN A 114 14.47 -28.42 16.67
C GLN A 114 15.19 -28.32 15.33
N THR A 115 14.91 -29.23 14.43
CA THR A 115 15.38 -29.16 13.04
C THR A 115 14.43 -28.28 12.21
N ALA A 116 14.88 -27.81 11.02
CA ALA A 116 14.03 -27.08 10.08
C ALA A 116 12.78 -27.90 9.66
N VAL A 117 12.90 -29.22 9.56
CA VAL A 117 11.78 -30.12 9.22
C VAL A 117 10.76 -30.18 10.34
N GLU A 118 11.21 -30.32 11.59
CA GLU A 118 10.31 -30.31 12.77
C GLU A 118 9.60 -28.96 12.90
N ALA A 119 10.32 -27.86 12.67
CA ALA A 119 9.74 -26.53 12.64
C ALA A 119 8.69 -26.36 11.52
N ALA A 120 8.92 -26.96 10.34
CA ALA A 120 7.94 -26.92 9.24
C ALA A 120 6.64 -27.68 9.60
N TYR A 121 6.72 -28.82 10.26
CA TYR A 121 5.53 -29.52 10.75
C TYR A 121 4.78 -28.71 11.81
N ALA A 122 5.49 -28.09 12.76
CA ALA A 122 4.87 -27.26 13.80
C ALA A 122 4.22 -26.00 13.22
N ALA A 123 4.86 -25.36 12.22
CA ALA A 123 4.27 -24.23 11.50
C ALA A 123 2.99 -24.66 10.76
N ALA A 124 3.03 -25.76 10.00
CA ALA A 124 1.86 -26.28 9.28
C ALA A 124 0.68 -26.58 10.23
N GLU A 125 0.95 -27.21 11.38
CA GLU A 125 -0.08 -27.49 12.39
C GLU A 125 -0.72 -26.18 12.90
N HIS A 126 0.10 -25.18 13.25
CA HIS A 126 -0.42 -23.91 13.77
C HIS A 126 -1.22 -23.13 12.72
N LEU A 127 -0.75 -23.10 11.49
CA LEU A 127 -1.39 -22.43 10.36
C LEU A 127 -2.61 -23.21 9.81
N SER A 128 -2.93 -24.37 10.41
CA SER A 128 -4.01 -25.26 9.95
C SER A 128 -3.80 -25.81 8.53
N LEU A 129 -2.55 -25.87 8.08
CA LEU A 129 -2.14 -26.46 6.82
C LEU A 129 -1.90 -27.96 7.01
N VAL A 130 -2.41 -28.80 6.10
CA VAL A 130 -2.28 -30.25 6.20
C VAL A 130 -1.27 -30.74 5.15
N PRO A 131 -0.03 -31.09 5.53
CA PRO A 131 0.94 -31.64 4.59
C PRO A 131 0.42 -32.93 3.95
N THR A 132 0.41 -32.96 2.61
CA THR A 132 0.02 -34.16 1.84
C THR A 132 1.21 -35.03 1.49
N GLU A 133 2.43 -34.50 1.63
CA GLU A 133 3.70 -35.16 1.40
C GLU A 133 4.70 -34.84 2.53
N PRO A 134 5.65 -35.74 2.85
CA PRO A 134 6.68 -35.45 3.84
C PRO A 134 7.60 -34.31 3.37
N PHE A 135 7.94 -33.41 4.29
CA PHE A 135 8.97 -32.38 4.00
C PHE A 135 10.34 -33.04 3.81
N GLN A 136 11.01 -32.72 2.71
CA GLN A 136 12.34 -33.20 2.37
C GLN A 136 13.31 -32.03 2.30
N ILE A 137 14.54 -32.19 2.80
CA ILE A 137 15.60 -31.22 2.64
C ILE A 137 16.10 -31.26 1.20
N LEU A 138 15.89 -30.16 0.45
CA LEU A 138 16.38 -30.00 -0.92
C LEU A 138 17.78 -29.39 -0.93
N ALA A 139 18.06 -28.44 -0.04
CA ALA A 139 19.37 -27.84 0.14
C ALA A 139 19.54 -27.39 1.62
N ARG A 140 20.79 -27.29 2.07
CA ARG A 140 21.14 -26.77 3.40
C ARG A 140 22.47 -26.04 3.35
N SER A 141 22.55 -24.90 4.02
CA SER A 141 23.77 -24.15 4.26
C SER A 141 24.50 -24.65 5.52
N ASP A 142 25.81 -24.59 5.50
CA ASP A 142 26.67 -24.83 6.68
C ASP A 142 26.86 -23.55 7.53
N GLY A 143 26.16 -22.44 7.17
CA GLY A 143 26.19 -21.18 7.90
C GLY A 143 25.57 -21.26 9.29
N PRO A 144 25.86 -20.30 10.19
CA PRO A 144 25.31 -20.28 11.55
C PRO A 144 23.79 -20.15 11.57
N ASP A 145 23.17 -19.56 10.54
CA ASP A 145 21.73 -19.42 10.33
C ASP A 145 21.06 -20.73 9.88
N GLN A 146 21.85 -21.79 9.56
CA GLN A 146 21.39 -23.10 9.10
C GLN A 146 20.32 -23.02 7.98
N ALA A 147 20.45 -22.03 7.07
CA ALA A 147 19.48 -21.83 6.00
C ALA A 147 19.22 -23.16 5.24
N THR A 148 17.97 -23.56 5.17
CA THR A 148 17.51 -24.85 4.65
C THR A 148 16.35 -24.63 3.70
N THR A 149 16.44 -25.20 2.49
CA THR A 149 15.34 -25.27 1.53
C THR A 149 14.65 -26.62 1.68
N LEU A 150 13.36 -26.61 1.99
CA LEU A 150 12.52 -27.80 2.11
C LEU A 150 11.63 -27.97 0.88
N SER A 151 11.17 -29.20 0.62
CA SER A 151 10.09 -29.42 -0.35
C SER A 151 8.79 -28.73 0.11
N SER A 152 7.84 -28.52 -0.80
CA SER A 152 6.56 -27.85 -0.52
C SER A 152 5.69 -28.58 0.51
N GLY A 153 5.91 -29.87 0.75
CA GLY A 153 5.05 -30.70 1.61
C GLY A 153 3.61 -30.84 1.11
N GLY A 154 3.33 -30.35 -0.11
CA GLY A 154 1.98 -30.27 -0.66
C GLY A 154 1.09 -29.20 0.02
N ILE A 155 1.70 -28.24 0.72
CA ILE A 155 1.01 -27.08 1.36
C ILE A 155 1.45 -25.75 0.77
N ALA A 156 2.57 -25.70 0.07
CA ALA A 156 3.11 -24.48 -0.53
C ALA A 156 3.20 -24.60 -2.06
N THR A 157 3.14 -23.47 -2.76
CA THR A 157 3.27 -23.38 -4.23
C THR A 157 4.68 -23.71 -4.71
N GLY A 158 5.68 -23.57 -3.83
CA GLY A 158 7.09 -23.82 -4.10
C GLY A 158 7.85 -24.39 -2.91
N PRO A 159 9.18 -24.48 -2.99
CA PRO A 159 10.02 -24.85 -1.87
C PRO A 159 9.86 -23.90 -0.69
N ILE A 160 9.91 -24.41 0.54
CA ILE A 160 9.83 -23.63 1.78
C ILE A 160 11.25 -23.28 2.24
N GLU A 161 11.51 -21.98 2.40
CA GLU A 161 12.76 -21.49 2.95
C GLU A 161 12.67 -21.40 4.49
N ALA A 162 13.59 -22.05 5.18
CA ALA A 162 13.73 -22.04 6.62
C ALA A 162 15.12 -21.56 7.03
N LYS A 163 15.23 -20.63 7.97
CA LYS A 163 16.53 -20.21 8.55
C LYS A 163 16.36 -19.74 9.99
N LEU A 164 17.45 -19.80 10.75
CA LEU A 164 17.48 -19.23 12.10
C LEU A 164 17.56 -17.70 12.05
N LEU A 165 16.83 -17.04 12.96
CA LEU A 165 16.83 -15.60 13.19
C LEU A 165 16.81 -15.29 14.68
N TRP A 166 17.28 -14.12 15.06
CA TRP A 166 17.00 -13.51 16.35
C TRP A 166 15.71 -12.68 16.23
N LEU A 167 14.64 -13.09 16.90
CA LEU A 167 13.36 -12.39 16.92
C LEU A 167 13.24 -11.52 18.18
N PRO A 168 13.23 -10.17 18.07
CA PRO A 168 12.92 -9.29 19.19
C PRO A 168 11.47 -9.47 19.65
N THR A 169 11.28 -9.66 20.96
CA THR A 169 9.96 -9.70 21.61
C THR A 169 9.83 -8.50 22.56
N SER A 170 8.70 -8.35 23.27
CA SER A 170 8.52 -7.26 24.25
C SER A 170 9.58 -7.23 25.36
N ASP A 171 10.11 -8.38 25.73
CA ASP A 171 10.92 -8.52 26.94
C ASP A 171 12.34 -9.03 26.70
N THR A 172 12.61 -9.63 25.52
CA THR A 172 13.88 -10.30 25.24
C THR A 172 14.06 -10.55 23.73
N VAL A 173 15.17 -11.17 23.35
CA VAL A 173 15.42 -11.69 22.01
C VAL A 173 15.35 -13.21 22.02
N ARG A 174 14.67 -13.83 21.04
CA ARG A 174 14.52 -15.28 20.94
C ARG A 174 15.19 -15.79 19.69
N LEU A 175 15.89 -16.92 19.80
CA LEU A 175 16.37 -17.67 18.63
C LEU A 175 15.21 -18.45 18.04
N VAL A 176 14.88 -18.21 16.78
CA VAL A 176 13.71 -18.80 16.11
C VAL A 176 14.08 -19.41 14.78
N TRP A 177 13.32 -20.43 14.37
CA TRP A 177 13.19 -20.79 12.97
C TRP A 177 12.19 -19.83 12.31
N ARG A 178 12.59 -19.14 11.23
CA ARG A 178 11.69 -18.46 10.33
C ARG A 178 11.44 -19.35 9.13
N LEU A 179 10.17 -19.59 8.80
CA LEU A 179 9.75 -20.31 7.61
C LEU A 179 8.95 -19.38 6.71
N VAL A 180 9.25 -19.42 5.40
CA VAL A 180 8.52 -18.68 4.36
C VAL A 180 7.67 -19.68 3.60
N ILE A 181 6.33 -19.58 3.70
CA ILE A 181 5.37 -20.53 3.13
C ILE A 181 4.40 -19.75 2.25
N GLU A 182 4.53 -19.82 0.92
CA GLU A 182 3.53 -19.35 -0.04
C GLU A 182 2.45 -20.43 -0.15
N GLU A 183 1.31 -20.21 0.48
CA GLU A 183 0.23 -21.20 0.61
C GLU A 183 -0.36 -21.58 -0.76
N ILE A 184 -0.69 -22.86 -0.96
CA ILE A 184 -1.48 -23.30 -2.11
C ILE A 184 -2.89 -22.70 -2.02
N GLY A 185 -3.34 -22.01 -3.09
CA GLY A 185 -4.58 -21.23 -3.08
C GLY A 185 -4.33 -19.74 -2.89
N GLY A 186 -3.14 -19.35 -2.46
CA GLY A 186 -2.62 -17.98 -2.61
C GLY A 186 -3.16 -16.93 -1.66
N GLU A 187 -4.07 -17.25 -0.75
CA GLU A 187 -4.62 -16.27 0.18
C GLU A 187 -3.55 -15.72 1.14
N HIS A 188 -2.56 -16.54 1.49
CA HIS A 188 -1.51 -16.15 2.45
C HIS A 188 -0.11 -16.49 1.96
N TRP A 189 0.83 -15.64 2.36
CA TRP A 189 2.26 -15.87 2.19
C TRP A 189 2.97 -15.63 3.52
N TRP A 190 3.08 -16.71 4.30
CA TRP A 190 3.48 -16.66 5.69
C TRP A 190 4.98 -16.50 5.90
N ASN A 191 5.36 -15.60 6.82
CA ASN A 191 6.56 -15.67 7.62
C ASN A 191 6.17 -16.25 8.99
N ALA A 192 6.46 -17.52 9.25
CA ALA A 192 6.15 -18.16 10.53
C ALA A 192 7.40 -18.23 11.42
N PHE A 193 7.25 -17.89 12.71
CA PHE A 193 8.33 -17.84 13.68
C PHE A 193 8.10 -18.87 14.78
N LEU A 194 9.04 -19.80 14.93
CA LEU A 194 9.00 -20.85 15.93
C LEU A 194 10.26 -20.83 16.81
N ASP A 195 10.11 -20.94 18.11
CA ASP A 195 11.24 -21.03 19.04
C ASP A 195 12.16 -22.18 18.63
N ALA A 196 13.43 -21.90 18.38
CA ALA A 196 14.38 -22.85 17.81
C ALA A 196 14.72 -24.00 18.78
N GLY A 197 14.56 -23.79 20.08
CA GLY A 197 14.79 -24.78 21.13
C GLY A 197 13.61 -25.73 21.35
N THR A 198 12.39 -25.20 21.37
CA THR A 198 11.18 -25.92 21.80
C THR A 198 10.22 -26.24 20.67
N GLY A 199 10.30 -25.55 19.54
CA GLY A 199 9.32 -25.64 18.45
C GLY A 199 8.00 -24.90 18.75
N THR A 200 7.93 -24.12 19.84
CA THR A 200 6.74 -23.33 20.17
C THR A 200 6.53 -22.24 19.15
N PHE A 201 5.31 -22.12 18.64
CA PHE A 201 4.94 -21.03 17.73
C PHE A 201 4.93 -19.68 18.49
N LEU A 202 5.64 -18.67 17.98
CA LEU A 202 5.81 -17.35 18.61
C LEU A 202 5.10 -16.23 17.86
N GLY A 203 4.83 -16.40 16.57
CA GLY A 203 4.16 -15.40 15.75
C GLY A 203 4.23 -15.70 14.26
N GLN A 204 3.52 -14.89 13.50
CA GLN A 204 3.52 -14.93 12.05
C GLN A 204 3.33 -13.52 11.50
N ASP A 205 3.89 -13.28 10.31
CA ASP A 205 3.56 -12.14 9.46
C ASP A 205 3.00 -12.68 8.15
N ASP A 206 1.98 -12.02 7.61
CA ASP A 206 1.53 -12.26 6.24
C ASP A 206 2.21 -11.25 5.32
N MET A 207 2.88 -11.75 4.27
CA MET A 207 3.49 -10.90 3.24
C MET A 207 2.50 -10.48 2.16
N VAL A 208 1.25 -10.95 2.25
CA VAL A 208 0.14 -10.52 1.40
C VAL A 208 -0.61 -9.39 2.11
N ALA A 209 -0.68 -8.24 1.47
CA ALA A 209 -1.58 -7.17 1.86
C ALA A 209 -2.95 -7.41 1.20
N HIS A 210 -4.03 -7.28 1.96
CA HIS A 210 -5.39 -7.55 1.50
C HIS A 210 -6.22 -6.28 1.53
N ASP A 211 -6.94 -5.93 0.46
CA ASP A 211 -7.81 -4.75 0.38
C ASP A 211 -9.29 -5.12 0.52
N THR A 212 -9.75 -5.26 1.75
CA THR A 212 -11.15 -5.55 2.07
C THR A 212 -11.93 -4.28 2.43
N ARG A 213 -13.24 -4.29 2.16
CA ARG A 213 -14.13 -3.20 2.56
C ARG A 213 -14.15 -3.04 4.08
N ASP A 214 -13.79 -1.85 4.56
CA ASP A 214 -13.97 -1.48 5.96
C ASP A 214 -15.47 -1.43 6.36
N ALA A 215 -15.78 -1.94 7.53
CA ALA A 215 -17.15 -2.14 8.02
C ALA A 215 -17.95 -0.86 8.34
N ILE A 216 -17.46 0.33 7.98
CA ILE A 216 -18.02 1.61 8.39
C ILE A 216 -18.36 2.42 7.14
N ALA A 217 -19.51 2.35 6.60
CA ALA A 217 -20.24 3.38 5.87
C ALA A 217 -21.27 2.77 4.93
N ALA A 218 -22.45 2.53 5.44
CA ALA A 218 -23.61 2.38 4.60
C ALA A 218 -24.37 3.71 4.57
N GLY A 219 -23.79 4.70 3.94
CA GLY A 219 -24.52 5.86 3.45
C GLY A 219 -25.38 5.43 2.26
N ILE A 220 -26.64 5.85 2.26
CA ILE A 220 -27.68 5.47 1.29
C ILE A 220 -27.19 5.79 -0.12
N ALA A 221 -26.84 4.78 -0.92
CA ALA A 221 -26.62 4.94 -2.34
C ALA A 221 -27.98 5.25 -3.03
N ARG A 222 -28.12 6.45 -3.61
CA ARG A 222 -29.18 6.72 -4.59
C ARG A 222 -28.80 5.98 -5.87
N PRO A 223 -29.74 5.29 -6.53
CA PRO A 223 -29.49 4.70 -7.83
C PRO A 223 -29.35 5.84 -8.85
N ASP A 224 -28.13 6.08 -9.31
CA ASP A 224 -27.90 6.89 -10.50
C ASP A 224 -28.11 6.03 -11.72
N GLY A 225 -28.98 6.54 -12.60
CA GLY A 225 -29.24 5.93 -13.90
C GLY A 225 -27.95 5.95 -14.73
N GLY A 226 -27.43 4.76 -14.98
CA GLY A 226 -26.35 4.58 -15.94
C GLY A 226 -26.75 5.15 -17.28
N ASN A 227 -26.02 6.14 -17.74
CA ASN A 227 -26.11 6.62 -19.10
C ASN A 227 -25.27 5.67 -19.94
N ASP A 228 -25.95 4.71 -20.59
CA ASP A 228 -25.35 3.83 -21.59
C ASP A 228 -24.92 4.69 -22.78
N GLY A 229 -23.72 5.29 -22.67
CA GLY A 229 -23.06 5.95 -23.77
C GLY A 229 -22.72 4.91 -24.83
N ASN A 230 -23.42 4.93 -25.96
CA ASN A 230 -22.99 4.27 -27.16
C ASN A 230 -21.51 4.62 -27.42
N ASP A 231 -20.68 3.59 -27.64
CA ASP A 231 -19.35 3.70 -28.21
C ASP A 231 -19.48 4.27 -29.65
N ASP A 232 -19.69 5.58 -29.76
CA ASP A 232 -19.53 6.26 -31.03
C ASP A 232 -18.02 6.43 -31.29
N ASP A 233 -17.54 5.61 -32.20
CA ASP A 233 -16.21 5.60 -32.78
C ASP A 233 -15.79 7.01 -33.23
N ASP A 234 -15.10 7.77 -32.39
CA ASP A 234 -14.26 8.87 -32.85
C ASP A 234 -12.88 8.30 -33.26
N ASP A 235 -12.93 7.42 -34.26
CA ASP A 235 -11.75 6.87 -34.96
C ASP A 235 -11.13 7.96 -35.84
N ARG A 236 -10.44 8.93 -35.20
CA ARG A 236 -9.60 9.89 -35.93
C ARG A 236 -8.37 9.18 -36.43
N GLY A 237 -8.50 8.59 -37.60
CA GLY A 237 -7.38 8.32 -38.51
C GLY A 237 -6.24 7.50 -37.94
N ASP A 238 -6.15 6.26 -38.38
CA ASP A 238 -4.92 5.45 -38.33
C ASP A 238 -3.73 6.28 -38.89
N ASP A 239 -2.95 6.89 -38.00
CA ASP A 239 -1.78 7.73 -38.36
C ASP A 239 -0.54 6.88 -38.71
N GLY A 240 -0.68 5.58 -38.88
CA GLY A 240 0.38 4.66 -39.32
C GLY A 240 1.51 4.47 -38.33
N ARG A 241 1.35 4.87 -37.05
CA ARG A 241 2.34 4.58 -36.00
C ARG A 241 2.38 3.09 -35.72
N LYS A 242 3.57 2.49 -35.90
CA LYS A 242 3.85 1.10 -35.53
C LYS A 242 4.19 1.06 -34.03
N GLY A 243 3.32 0.55 -33.20
CA GLY A 243 3.51 0.35 -31.76
C GLY A 243 2.39 -0.50 -31.18
N ALA A 244 2.58 -1.05 -29.98
CA ALA A 244 1.56 -1.78 -29.27
C ALA A 244 0.34 -0.88 -28.97
N ALA A 245 -0.87 -1.45 -29.01
CA ALA A 245 -2.11 -0.71 -28.81
C ALA A 245 -3.04 -1.46 -27.86
N TYR A 246 -3.60 -0.75 -26.86
CA TYR A 246 -4.40 -1.32 -25.79
C TYR A 246 -5.69 -0.54 -25.60
N ARG A 247 -6.85 -1.22 -25.65
CA ARG A 247 -8.15 -0.59 -25.35
C ARG A 247 -8.47 -0.75 -23.88
N VAL A 248 -8.26 0.32 -23.11
CA VAL A 248 -8.23 0.33 -21.65
C VAL A 248 -8.88 1.59 -21.08
N PHE A 249 -9.02 1.66 -19.76
CA PHE A 249 -9.28 2.88 -19.02
C PHE A 249 -7.94 3.57 -18.75
N PRO A 250 -7.52 4.55 -19.58
CA PRO A 250 -6.15 5.06 -19.49
C PRO A 250 -6.00 6.06 -18.35
N LEU A 251 -4.79 6.16 -17.79
CA LEU A 251 -4.39 7.22 -16.86
C LEU A 251 -4.86 8.61 -17.35
N PRO A 252 -5.54 9.44 -16.49
CA PRO A 252 -5.85 9.27 -15.07
C PRO A 252 -7.25 8.69 -14.81
N MET A 253 -7.82 7.90 -15.70
CA MET A 253 -9.17 7.37 -15.56
C MET A 253 -9.20 6.20 -14.57
N GLU A 254 -9.99 6.36 -13.49
CA GLU A 254 -10.03 5.41 -12.39
C GLU A 254 -10.79 4.12 -12.74
N SER A 255 -11.95 4.23 -13.41
CA SER A 255 -12.82 3.09 -13.66
C SER A 255 -13.83 3.34 -14.77
N PRO A 256 -14.67 2.35 -15.14
CA PRO A 256 -15.83 2.54 -16.04
C PRO A 256 -16.79 3.66 -15.60
N SER A 257 -16.90 3.91 -14.30
CA SER A 257 -17.75 5.00 -13.76
C SER A 257 -17.16 6.40 -13.99
N ASP A 258 -15.91 6.48 -14.39
CA ASP A 258 -15.15 7.71 -14.54
C ASP A 258 -14.95 8.13 -16.02
N GLY A 259 -15.35 7.27 -16.97
CA GLY A 259 -15.34 7.56 -18.39
C GLY A 259 -15.14 6.33 -19.30
N PRO A 260 -15.17 6.51 -20.63
CA PRO A 260 -15.08 5.43 -21.59
C PRO A 260 -13.63 4.96 -21.80
N ARG A 261 -13.48 3.69 -22.17
CA ARG A 261 -12.18 3.15 -22.61
C ARG A 261 -11.66 3.86 -23.86
N ARG A 262 -10.34 3.90 -24.00
CA ARG A 262 -9.66 4.46 -25.19
C ARG A 262 -8.62 3.49 -25.71
N LEU A 263 -8.39 3.51 -27.04
CA LEU A 263 -7.28 2.78 -27.65
C LEU A 263 -6.00 3.61 -27.50
N VAL A 264 -5.14 3.26 -26.55
CA VAL A 264 -3.86 3.89 -26.30
C VAL A 264 -2.79 3.22 -27.15
N ARG A 265 -1.95 4.00 -27.81
CA ARG A 265 -0.88 3.51 -28.70
C ARG A 265 0.51 3.85 -28.13
N ASP A 266 1.40 2.87 -28.12
CA ASP A 266 2.81 2.98 -27.68
C ASP A 266 2.98 3.72 -26.32
N PRO A 267 2.28 3.30 -25.25
CA PRO A 267 2.26 4.02 -23.98
C PRO A 267 3.53 3.87 -23.16
N ALA A 268 4.42 2.94 -23.49
CA ALA A 268 5.62 2.62 -22.72
C ALA A 268 6.56 3.82 -22.58
N ASN A 269 6.96 4.12 -21.34
CA ASN A 269 7.99 5.13 -21.09
C ASN A 269 9.38 4.60 -21.46
N ARG A 270 10.07 5.26 -22.36
CA ARG A 270 11.35 4.79 -22.91
C ARG A 270 12.54 4.85 -21.92
N GLN A 271 12.42 5.52 -20.81
CA GLN A 271 13.44 5.47 -19.74
C GLN A 271 13.29 4.23 -18.88
N ALA A 272 12.06 3.89 -18.51
CA ALA A 272 11.71 2.73 -17.71
C ALA A 272 11.70 1.44 -18.54
N SER A 273 11.04 1.47 -19.69
CA SER A 273 10.85 0.35 -20.61
C SER A 273 11.46 0.65 -21.98
N PRO A 274 12.81 0.61 -22.13
CA PRO A 274 13.53 1.16 -23.30
C PRO A 274 13.18 0.48 -24.63
N PHE A 275 12.78 -0.78 -24.59
CA PHE A 275 12.44 -1.58 -25.77
C PHE A 275 10.92 -1.81 -25.91
N GLY A 276 10.11 -1.25 -24.99
CA GLY A 276 8.66 -1.49 -24.87
C GLY A 276 8.33 -2.54 -23.83
N TRP A 277 7.03 -2.70 -23.55
CA TRP A 277 6.59 -3.56 -22.44
C TRP A 277 6.75 -5.05 -22.69
N HIS A 278 6.74 -5.50 -23.97
CA HIS A 278 6.78 -6.91 -24.37
C HIS A 278 8.20 -7.46 -24.61
N ASP A 279 9.23 -6.60 -24.42
CA ASP A 279 10.63 -7.01 -24.47
C ASP A 279 11.05 -7.61 -23.13
N THR A 280 11.80 -8.71 -23.15
CA THR A 280 12.33 -9.36 -21.93
C THR A 280 13.83 -9.69 -22.03
N ASP A 281 14.42 -9.59 -23.22
CA ASP A 281 15.82 -9.96 -23.44
C ASP A 281 16.77 -8.75 -23.61
N GLY A 282 16.19 -7.53 -23.69
CA GLY A 282 16.95 -6.28 -23.89
C GLY A 282 17.43 -6.09 -25.34
N VAL A 283 16.87 -6.83 -26.27
CA VAL A 283 17.10 -6.70 -27.71
C VAL A 283 15.80 -6.21 -28.37
N ARG A 284 15.88 -5.23 -29.22
CA ARG A 284 14.69 -4.60 -29.78
C ARG A 284 13.77 -5.59 -30.51
N GLY A 285 12.60 -5.81 -29.99
CA GLY A 285 11.53 -6.65 -30.48
C GLY A 285 10.70 -7.21 -29.34
N PRO A 286 9.47 -7.67 -29.58
CA PRO A 286 8.68 -8.33 -28.54
C PRO A 286 9.00 -9.84 -28.52
N GLU A 287 9.28 -10.42 -27.35
CA GLU A 287 9.35 -11.88 -27.16
C GLU A 287 7.97 -12.50 -27.01
N PHE A 288 6.99 -11.70 -26.60
CA PHE A 288 5.62 -12.16 -26.41
C PHE A 288 4.61 -11.29 -27.17
N THR A 289 3.59 -11.96 -27.73
CA THR A 289 2.43 -11.28 -28.33
C THR A 289 1.20 -11.28 -27.40
N ILE A 290 1.33 -11.93 -26.24
CA ILE A 290 0.31 -12.00 -25.19
C ILE A 290 0.55 -10.91 -24.12
N THR A 291 -0.33 -10.79 -23.14
CA THR A 291 -0.23 -9.87 -21.98
C THR A 291 0.90 -10.29 -21.03
N ARG A 292 2.11 -10.41 -21.58
CA ARG A 292 3.35 -10.72 -20.87
C ARG A 292 4.49 -9.86 -21.41
N GLY A 293 5.39 -9.45 -20.51
CA GLY A 293 6.58 -8.69 -20.88
C GLY A 293 7.58 -8.56 -19.75
N ASN A 294 8.35 -7.47 -19.74
CA ASN A 294 9.43 -7.29 -18.77
C ASN A 294 8.94 -7.04 -17.35
N ASN A 295 7.79 -6.36 -17.19
CA ASN A 295 7.37 -5.81 -15.90
C ASN A 295 6.25 -6.66 -15.27
N VAL A 296 5.46 -7.34 -16.11
CA VAL A 296 4.27 -8.08 -15.67
C VAL A 296 3.89 -9.19 -16.63
N HIS A 297 3.33 -10.28 -16.08
CA HIS A 297 2.56 -11.27 -16.79
C HIS A 297 1.13 -11.26 -16.23
N ALA A 298 0.15 -10.77 -17.03
CA ALA A 298 -1.26 -10.74 -16.64
C ALA A 298 -2.04 -11.87 -17.32
N TYR A 299 -2.88 -12.57 -16.54
CA TYR A 299 -3.64 -13.76 -16.94
C TYR A 299 -4.83 -13.97 -16.00
N THR A 300 -5.76 -14.89 -16.30
CA THR A 300 -6.74 -15.33 -15.32
C THR A 300 -6.25 -16.56 -14.54
N ASP A 301 -6.62 -16.63 -13.25
CA ASP A 301 -6.45 -17.79 -12.37
C ASP A 301 -7.77 -18.16 -11.70
N VAL A 302 -8.74 -18.58 -12.51
CA VAL A 302 -10.11 -18.88 -12.06
C VAL A 302 -10.15 -20.13 -11.18
N ASP A 303 -9.20 -21.06 -11.36
CA ASP A 303 -9.13 -22.30 -10.58
C ASP A 303 -8.26 -22.19 -9.32
N ALA A 304 -7.74 -20.99 -9.03
CA ALA A 304 -7.00 -20.65 -7.81
C ALA A 304 -5.74 -21.52 -7.58
N ASN A 305 -5.00 -21.80 -8.65
CA ASN A 305 -3.80 -22.64 -8.56
C ASN A 305 -2.49 -21.85 -8.69
N ASN A 306 -2.57 -20.50 -8.79
CA ASN A 306 -1.47 -19.52 -8.94
C ASN A 306 -0.60 -19.74 -10.20
N VAL A 307 -1.19 -20.32 -11.24
CA VAL A 307 -0.60 -20.48 -12.56
C VAL A 307 -1.60 -20.01 -13.62
N PRO A 308 -1.12 -19.47 -14.76
CA PRO A 308 -2.00 -19.03 -15.83
C PRO A 308 -2.96 -20.14 -16.30
N ASP A 309 -4.26 -19.88 -16.28
CA ASP A 309 -5.23 -20.72 -16.96
C ASP A 309 -4.85 -20.90 -18.45
N ALA A 310 -5.16 -22.03 -19.03
CA ALA A 310 -4.77 -22.34 -20.41
C ALA A 310 -5.38 -21.34 -21.40
N GLY A 311 -4.54 -20.52 -22.04
CA GLY A 311 -4.95 -19.52 -23.04
C GLY A 311 -5.57 -18.26 -22.43
N SER A 312 -5.38 -18.01 -21.16
CA SER A 312 -5.98 -16.87 -20.43
C SER A 312 -5.25 -15.55 -20.62
N SER A 313 -4.01 -15.56 -21.11
CA SER A 313 -3.29 -14.33 -21.46
C SER A 313 -3.72 -13.88 -22.86
N PRO A 314 -4.47 -12.76 -22.99
CA PRO A 314 -4.91 -12.27 -24.30
C PRO A 314 -3.79 -12.08 -25.30
N ASP A 315 -4.02 -12.43 -26.56
CA ASP A 315 -3.03 -12.35 -27.64
C ASP A 315 -3.34 -11.16 -28.57
N GLY A 316 -2.48 -10.15 -28.60
CA GLY A 316 -2.54 -9.01 -29.52
C GLY A 316 -1.98 -9.30 -30.91
N GLY A 317 -1.52 -10.54 -31.16
CA GLY A 317 -0.89 -10.97 -32.40
C GLY A 317 0.40 -10.21 -32.70
N THR A 318 0.95 -10.42 -33.90
CA THR A 318 2.24 -9.80 -34.31
C THR A 318 2.20 -8.27 -34.37
N GLN A 319 1.02 -7.66 -34.26
CA GLN A 319 0.84 -6.21 -34.23
C GLN A 319 0.68 -5.67 -32.82
N LEU A 320 0.65 -6.53 -31.81
CA LEU A 320 0.43 -6.19 -30.41
C LEU A 320 -0.81 -5.31 -30.21
N ARG A 321 -1.93 -5.68 -30.87
CA ARG A 321 -3.20 -4.96 -30.77
C ARG A 321 -4.12 -5.69 -29.78
N PHE A 322 -4.22 -5.14 -28.58
CA PHE A 322 -5.07 -5.65 -27.50
C PHE A 322 -6.38 -4.84 -27.46
N ASP A 323 -7.29 -5.14 -28.37
CA ASP A 323 -8.53 -4.39 -28.59
C ASP A 323 -9.73 -5.36 -28.50
N PHE A 324 -10.11 -5.70 -27.25
CA PHE A 324 -11.14 -6.70 -26.99
C PHE A 324 -12.46 -6.03 -26.56
N PRO A 325 -13.63 -6.62 -26.90
CA PRO A 325 -14.93 -6.06 -26.53
C PRO A 325 -15.15 -6.12 -25.00
N LEU A 326 -15.89 -5.16 -24.47
CA LEU A 326 -16.36 -5.10 -23.09
C LEU A 326 -17.85 -4.80 -23.06
N ASP A 327 -18.64 -5.66 -22.41
CA ASP A 327 -20.06 -5.40 -22.13
C ASP A 327 -20.29 -5.62 -20.63
N LEU A 328 -20.36 -4.54 -19.87
CA LEU A 328 -20.54 -4.54 -18.41
C LEU A 328 -21.90 -5.07 -17.94
N ARG A 329 -22.84 -5.32 -18.86
CA ARG A 329 -24.11 -5.98 -18.56
C ARG A 329 -23.98 -7.52 -18.52
N GLN A 330 -22.81 -8.03 -18.90
CA GLN A 330 -22.47 -9.44 -18.84
C GLN A 330 -21.64 -9.75 -17.58
N PRO A 331 -21.65 -10.98 -17.08
CA PRO A 331 -20.74 -11.41 -16.02
C PRO A 331 -19.29 -11.26 -16.42
N PRO A 332 -18.34 -11.02 -15.45
CA PRO A 332 -16.91 -10.87 -15.69
C PRO A 332 -16.30 -11.92 -16.60
N ALA A 333 -16.67 -13.18 -16.45
CA ALA A 333 -16.23 -14.30 -17.30
C ALA A 333 -16.52 -14.14 -18.81
N LYS A 334 -17.32 -13.14 -19.23
CA LYS A 334 -17.64 -12.89 -20.65
C LYS A 334 -16.72 -11.86 -21.31
N TYR A 335 -15.93 -11.11 -20.52
CA TYR A 335 -15.04 -10.07 -21.04
C TYR A 335 -13.61 -10.18 -20.49
N GLN A 336 -13.18 -11.36 -20.07
CA GLN A 336 -11.84 -11.64 -19.52
C GLN A 336 -10.72 -11.02 -20.35
N PRO A 337 -10.66 -11.11 -21.69
CA PRO A 337 -9.56 -10.50 -22.45
C PRO A 337 -9.48 -8.98 -22.30
N ALA A 338 -10.60 -8.28 -22.12
CA ALA A 338 -10.60 -6.84 -21.88
C ALA A 338 -10.13 -6.50 -20.45
N ALA A 339 -10.53 -7.29 -19.45
CA ALA A 339 -10.11 -7.17 -18.07
C ALA A 339 -8.60 -7.39 -17.91
N VAL A 340 -8.09 -8.51 -18.37
CA VAL A 340 -6.64 -8.84 -18.33
C VAL A 340 -5.81 -7.79 -19.10
N THR A 341 -6.34 -7.25 -20.21
CA THR A 341 -5.65 -6.16 -20.94
C THR A 341 -5.55 -4.88 -20.09
N ASN A 342 -6.59 -4.52 -19.33
CA ASN A 342 -6.56 -3.37 -18.44
C ASN A 342 -5.59 -3.58 -17.28
N LEU A 343 -5.59 -4.78 -16.68
CA LEU A 343 -4.65 -5.18 -15.63
C LEU A 343 -3.20 -5.11 -16.10
N PHE A 344 -2.90 -5.67 -17.29
CA PHE A 344 -1.58 -5.58 -17.92
C PHE A 344 -1.14 -4.13 -18.15
N TYR A 345 -2.03 -3.30 -18.69
CA TYR A 345 -1.75 -1.89 -18.95
C TYR A 345 -1.42 -1.14 -17.66
N TRP A 346 -2.25 -1.26 -16.60
CA TRP A 346 -2.05 -0.50 -15.37
C TRP A 346 -0.82 -0.96 -14.58
N ASN A 347 -0.50 -2.25 -14.53
CA ASN A 347 0.76 -2.72 -13.94
C ASN A 347 1.98 -2.09 -14.64
N ASN A 348 1.97 -2.02 -15.96
CA ASN A 348 3.04 -1.37 -16.71
C ASN A 348 3.09 0.16 -16.52
N ILE A 349 1.93 0.83 -16.40
CA ILE A 349 1.87 2.26 -16.04
C ILE A 349 2.46 2.50 -14.65
N MET A 350 2.07 1.69 -13.66
CA MET A 350 2.61 1.78 -12.31
C MET A 350 4.13 1.61 -12.29
N HIS A 351 4.64 0.60 -13.00
CA HIS A 351 6.08 0.40 -13.18
C HIS A 351 6.76 1.64 -13.76
N ASP A 352 6.28 2.13 -14.90
CA ASP A 352 6.93 3.21 -15.63
C ASP A 352 6.86 4.55 -14.87
N VAL A 353 5.74 4.83 -14.17
CA VAL A 353 5.60 6.02 -13.32
C VAL A 353 6.51 5.89 -12.09
N ALA A 354 6.45 4.79 -11.35
CA ALA A 354 7.25 4.59 -10.15
C ALA A 354 8.76 4.64 -10.46
N TYR A 355 9.18 4.07 -11.61
CA TYR A 355 10.55 4.19 -12.12
C TYR A 355 10.99 5.64 -12.27
N ARG A 356 10.11 6.49 -12.81
CA ARG A 356 10.40 7.92 -13.01
C ARG A 356 10.74 8.63 -11.70
N TYR A 357 10.10 8.23 -10.61
CA TYR A 357 10.27 8.81 -9.27
C TYR A 357 11.21 8.01 -8.35
N GLY A 358 11.97 7.07 -8.90
CA GLY A 358 13.08 6.42 -8.21
C GLY A 358 12.80 5.06 -7.58
N PHE A 359 11.71 4.37 -8.00
CA PHE A 359 11.57 2.93 -7.80
C PHE A 359 12.17 2.24 -9.04
N ASP A 360 13.49 2.28 -9.12
CA ASP A 360 14.28 1.72 -10.23
C ASP A 360 14.91 0.38 -9.83
N GLU A 361 15.76 -0.15 -10.69
CA GLU A 361 16.37 -1.46 -10.53
C GLU A 361 17.15 -1.58 -9.21
N SER A 362 17.86 -0.52 -8.81
CA SER A 362 18.61 -0.50 -7.54
C SER A 362 17.69 -0.44 -6.31
N ALA A 363 16.48 0.05 -6.48
CA ALA A 363 15.44 0.10 -5.46
C ALA A 363 14.56 -1.15 -5.45
N GLY A 364 14.86 -2.15 -6.30
CA GLY A 364 14.15 -3.43 -6.37
C GLY A 364 12.82 -3.33 -7.09
N ASN A 365 12.75 -2.60 -8.24
CA ASN A 365 11.55 -2.61 -9.07
C ASN A 365 11.34 -3.99 -9.73
N PHE A 366 10.12 -4.23 -10.21
CA PHE A 366 9.69 -5.54 -10.69
C PHE A 366 9.97 -5.69 -12.19
N GLN A 367 11.01 -6.48 -12.53
CA GLN A 367 11.43 -6.69 -13.92
C GLN A 367 12.04 -8.07 -14.15
N VAL A 368 11.77 -8.68 -15.32
CA VAL A 368 12.54 -9.86 -15.79
C VAL A 368 13.99 -9.46 -16.03
N ASN A 369 14.21 -8.37 -16.77
CA ASN A 369 15.53 -7.91 -17.18
C ASN A 369 15.78 -6.49 -16.68
N ASN A 370 16.81 -6.37 -15.83
CA ASN A 370 17.22 -5.08 -15.25
C ASN A 370 18.16 -4.28 -16.16
N TYR A 371 18.39 -4.70 -17.40
CA TYR A 371 19.25 -4.01 -18.40
C TYR A 371 20.65 -3.67 -17.89
N GLY A 372 21.16 -4.39 -16.89
CA GLY A 372 22.47 -4.13 -16.27
C GLY A 372 22.54 -2.87 -15.40
N ARG A 373 21.38 -2.34 -14.93
CA ARG A 373 21.28 -1.10 -14.13
C ARG A 373 21.28 -1.32 -12.61
N GLY A 374 21.50 -2.54 -12.16
CA GLY A 374 21.49 -2.93 -10.73
C GLY A 374 20.30 -3.79 -10.35
N GLY A 375 20.11 -4.01 -9.04
CA GLY A 375 19.05 -4.87 -8.52
C GLY A 375 19.17 -6.33 -8.98
N VAL A 376 18.18 -7.15 -8.64
CA VAL A 376 18.08 -8.56 -9.04
C VAL A 376 16.85 -8.72 -9.94
N GLY A 377 17.05 -9.14 -11.20
CA GLY A 377 15.95 -9.37 -12.14
C GLY A 377 15.25 -10.71 -11.92
N ASN A 378 14.34 -11.05 -12.85
CA ASN A 378 13.46 -12.23 -12.85
C ASN A 378 12.35 -12.14 -11.78
N ASP A 379 11.88 -10.94 -11.51
CA ASP A 379 10.84 -10.66 -10.51
C ASP A 379 9.69 -9.80 -11.07
N ASP A 380 9.33 -10.01 -12.33
CA ASP A 380 8.12 -9.45 -12.94
C ASP A 380 6.85 -9.83 -12.15
N VAL A 381 5.87 -8.94 -12.10
CA VAL A 381 4.62 -9.17 -11.38
C VAL A 381 3.82 -10.31 -12.02
N ARG A 382 3.36 -11.27 -11.20
CA ARG A 382 2.28 -12.20 -11.55
C ARG A 382 0.95 -11.50 -11.26
N ALA A 383 0.23 -11.06 -12.29
CA ALA A 383 -1.04 -10.35 -12.13
C ALA A 383 -2.20 -11.26 -12.54
N GLU A 384 -2.93 -11.74 -11.53
CA GLU A 384 -3.96 -12.77 -11.61
C GLU A 384 -5.34 -12.11 -11.63
N ALA A 385 -5.93 -12.03 -12.83
CA ALA A 385 -7.24 -11.44 -13.06
C ALA A 385 -8.35 -12.44 -12.72
N GLN A 386 -9.46 -11.94 -12.16
CA GLN A 386 -10.63 -12.75 -11.81
C GLN A 386 -10.24 -14.02 -11.05
N ASP A 387 -9.30 -13.87 -10.14
CA ASP A 387 -8.75 -14.97 -9.36
C ASP A 387 -9.85 -15.67 -8.54
N GLY A 388 -9.85 -17.00 -8.58
CA GLY A 388 -10.87 -17.84 -7.93
C GLY A 388 -10.68 -18.05 -6.45
N SER A 389 -9.53 -17.64 -5.86
CA SER A 389 -9.23 -17.84 -4.44
C SER A 389 -10.03 -16.93 -3.52
N GLY A 390 -10.53 -15.77 -4.02
CA GLY A 390 -11.24 -14.81 -3.18
C GLY A 390 -12.38 -14.08 -3.89
N ARG A 391 -13.06 -13.20 -3.15
CA ARG A 391 -14.07 -12.26 -3.65
C ARG A 391 -14.15 -11.03 -2.76
N ASN A 392 -14.64 -9.89 -3.33
CA ASN A 392 -14.81 -8.61 -2.61
C ASN A 392 -13.53 -8.13 -1.96
N ASN A 393 -12.42 -8.36 -2.61
CA ASN A 393 -11.07 -8.06 -2.17
C ASN A 393 -10.14 -7.93 -3.38
N ALA A 394 -8.92 -7.48 -3.14
CA ALA A 394 -7.75 -7.65 -3.96
C ALA A 394 -6.54 -7.84 -3.01
N ASN A 395 -5.40 -8.26 -3.51
CA ASN A 395 -4.21 -8.36 -2.68
C ASN A 395 -2.90 -8.30 -3.47
N PHE A 396 -1.81 -7.96 -2.77
CA PHE A 396 -0.47 -7.97 -3.32
C PHE A 396 0.53 -8.64 -2.37
N GLY A 397 1.14 -9.74 -2.81
CA GLY A 397 2.21 -10.42 -2.09
C GLY A 397 3.58 -9.90 -2.54
N THR A 398 4.38 -9.39 -1.59
CA THR A 398 5.68 -8.76 -1.87
C THR A 398 6.85 -9.59 -1.31
N PRO A 399 7.55 -10.39 -2.12
CA PRO A 399 8.81 -11.02 -1.72
C PRO A 399 9.99 -10.05 -1.87
N VAL A 400 11.16 -10.44 -1.36
CA VAL A 400 12.41 -9.70 -1.56
C VAL A 400 12.81 -9.65 -3.03
N ASP A 401 13.66 -8.67 -3.39
CA ASP A 401 14.21 -8.48 -4.74
C ASP A 401 14.77 -9.78 -5.34
N GLY A 402 14.46 -10.04 -6.61
CA GLY A 402 14.77 -11.28 -7.33
C GLY A 402 13.72 -12.40 -7.21
N PHE A 403 12.64 -12.18 -6.46
CA PHE A 403 11.50 -13.09 -6.42
C PHE A 403 10.25 -12.38 -6.91
N ARG A 404 9.43 -13.10 -7.69
CA ARG A 404 8.27 -12.55 -8.38
C ARG A 404 7.15 -12.23 -7.39
N PRO A 405 6.70 -10.96 -7.31
CA PRO A 405 5.49 -10.61 -6.56
C PRO A 405 4.24 -11.14 -7.27
N ARG A 406 3.13 -11.16 -6.52
CA ARG A 406 1.83 -11.58 -7.03
C ARG A 406 0.76 -10.57 -6.68
N MET A 407 -0.04 -10.16 -7.67
CA MET A 407 -1.26 -9.37 -7.54
C MET A 407 -2.44 -10.27 -7.86
N GLN A 408 -3.41 -10.39 -6.94
CA GLN A 408 -4.66 -11.12 -7.16
C GLN A 408 -5.82 -10.13 -7.18
N MET A 409 -6.56 -10.14 -8.29
CA MET A 409 -7.72 -9.27 -8.51
C MET A 409 -8.98 -10.12 -8.55
N PHE A 410 -9.92 -9.83 -7.63
CA PHE A 410 -11.12 -10.64 -7.47
C PHE A 410 -12.36 -10.00 -8.09
N GLU A 411 -13.38 -10.84 -8.28
CA GLU A 411 -14.73 -10.38 -8.59
C GLU A 411 -15.43 -9.85 -7.33
N TRP A 412 -16.12 -8.72 -7.44
CA TRP A 412 -16.90 -8.10 -6.39
C TRP A 412 -18.40 -8.32 -6.62
N ARG A 413 -19.05 -8.90 -5.62
CA ARG A 413 -20.45 -9.27 -5.75
C ARG A 413 -21.37 -8.07 -5.82
N SER A 414 -22.26 -8.09 -6.77
CA SER A 414 -23.42 -7.23 -6.74
C SER A 414 -24.34 -7.67 -5.59
N SER A 415 -24.63 -6.77 -4.66
CA SER A 415 -25.56 -7.03 -3.56
C SER A 415 -26.50 -5.86 -3.39
N ALA A 416 -27.82 -6.17 -3.18
CA ALA A 416 -28.72 -5.14 -2.69
C ALA A 416 -28.25 -4.64 -1.33
N PRO A 417 -28.32 -3.32 -1.06
CA PRO A 417 -28.02 -2.81 0.27
C PRO A 417 -28.93 -3.41 1.35
N ASN A 418 -30.17 -3.79 1.00
CA ASN A 418 -31.16 -4.38 1.90
C ASN A 418 -31.70 -5.71 1.35
N PRO A 419 -30.91 -6.79 1.33
CA PRO A 419 -31.33 -8.07 0.78
C PRO A 419 -32.39 -8.79 1.63
N ILE A 420 -32.60 -8.36 2.89
CA ILE A 420 -33.50 -9.01 3.83
C ILE A 420 -34.81 -8.25 3.89
N THR A 421 -35.92 -8.91 3.58
CA THR A 421 -37.27 -8.39 3.79
C THR A 421 -37.99 -9.22 4.85
N VAL A 422 -38.33 -8.62 5.98
CA VAL A 422 -39.18 -9.24 7.02
C VAL A 422 -40.63 -8.97 6.69
N HIS A 423 -41.43 -10.02 6.58
CA HIS A 423 -42.84 -9.96 6.27
C HIS A 423 -43.73 -9.95 7.53
N ALA A 424 -43.32 -10.68 8.56
CA ALA A 424 -44.03 -10.81 9.81
C ALA A 424 -43.05 -11.11 10.98
N PRO A 425 -43.36 -10.63 12.21
CA PRO A 425 -44.55 -9.90 12.62
C PRO A 425 -44.58 -8.43 12.16
N SER A 426 -45.76 -7.86 12.04
CA SER A 426 -45.99 -6.49 11.53
C SER A 426 -45.18 -5.39 12.22
N PRO A 427 -44.91 -5.40 13.52
CA PRO A 427 -44.13 -4.33 14.17
C PRO A 427 -42.69 -4.17 13.65
N ILE A 428 -42.10 -5.24 13.07
CA ILE A 428 -40.74 -5.22 12.53
C ILE A 428 -40.72 -5.56 11.04
N ALA A 429 -41.89 -5.56 10.37
CA ALA A 429 -41.94 -5.78 8.94
C ALA A 429 -41.25 -4.63 8.19
N GLY A 430 -40.39 -4.97 7.22
CA GLY A 430 -39.58 -3.99 6.51
C GLY A 430 -38.33 -4.62 5.88
N THR A 431 -37.48 -3.78 5.28
CA THR A 431 -36.22 -4.19 4.69
C THR A 431 -35.05 -3.87 5.63
N TYR A 432 -34.09 -4.76 5.68
CA TYR A 432 -32.92 -4.65 6.58
C TYR A 432 -31.65 -4.74 5.78
N PHE A 433 -30.70 -3.92 6.18
CA PHE A 433 -29.36 -3.94 5.62
C PHE A 433 -28.60 -5.19 6.06
N GLY A 434 -27.97 -5.86 5.10
CA GLY A 434 -27.22 -7.09 5.37
C GLY A 434 -26.27 -7.44 4.23
N PRO A 435 -24.99 -7.01 4.27
CA PRO A 435 -24.03 -7.38 3.23
C PRO A 435 -23.88 -8.89 3.15
N MET A 436 -23.72 -9.39 1.91
CA MET A 436 -23.46 -10.80 1.63
C MET A 436 -22.06 -11.20 2.07
N ALA A 437 -21.91 -12.49 2.42
CA ALA A 437 -20.58 -13.08 2.63
C ALA A 437 -19.73 -13.09 1.34
N GLY A 438 -18.43 -12.99 1.48
CA GLY A 438 -17.46 -13.16 0.40
C GLY A 438 -17.36 -14.60 -0.13
N PHE A 439 -17.95 -15.58 0.58
CA PHE A 439 -17.93 -17.01 0.26
C PHE A 439 -19.35 -17.58 0.07
N GLY A 440 -19.45 -18.81 -0.41
CA GLY A 440 -20.73 -19.49 -0.70
C GLY A 440 -21.39 -18.99 -2.00
N ALA A 441 -22.63 -19.39 -2.28
CA ALA A 441 -23.33 -18.99 -3.51
C ALA A 441 -23.78 -17.51 -3.50
N SER A 442 -23.89 -16.90 -4.68
CA SER A 442 -24.48 -15.57 -4.85
C SER A 442 -26.02 -15.64 -4.78
N LEU A 443 -26.67 -14.64 -4.20
CA LEU A 443 -28.13 -14.49 -4.24
C LEU A 443 -28.67 -14.32 -5.65
N GLY A 444 -27.88 -13.73 -6.55
CA GLY A 444 -28.20 -13.63 -7.98
C GLY A 444 -28.32 -14.99 -8.66
N THR A 445 -27.57 -15.99 -8.21
CA THR A 445 -27.61 -17.36 -8.76
C THR A 445 -28.65 -18.25 -8.10
N THR A 446 -28.90 -18.06 -6.79
CA THR A 446 -29.85 -18.91 -6.04
C THR A 446 -31.31 -18.40 -6.13
N GLY A 447 -31.49 -17.12 -6.48
CA GLY A 447 -32.79 -16.45 -6.46
C GLY A 447 -33.29 -16.17 -5.03
N PRO A 448 -34.51 -15.59 -4.90
CA PRO A 448 -35.10 -15.27 -3.60
C PRO A 448 -35.33 -16.51 -2.73
N ILE A 449 -34.91 -16.46 -1.48
CA ILE A 449 -35.09 -17.53 -0.50
C ILE A 449 -36.01 -17.02 0.62
N THR A 450 -37.19 -17.60 0.70
CA THR A 450 -38.20 -17.23 1.71
C THR A 450 -38.34 -18.34 2.76
N GLY A 451 -38.38 -17.96 4.03
CA GLY A 451 -38.48 -18.93 5.12
C GLY A 451 -38.80 -18.30 6.46
N THR A 452 -38.96 -19.16 7.46
CA THR A 452 -39.05 -18.75 8.85
C THR A 452 -37.65 -18.61 9.44
N VAL A 453 -37.35 -17.46 9.99
CA VAL A 453 -36.05 -17.24 10.70
C VAL A 453 -36.15 -17.88 12.07
N VAL A 454 -35.14 -18.66 12.40
CA VAL A 454 -35.01 -19.41 13.67
C VAL A 454 -33.64 -19.21 14.29
N LEU A 455 -33.57 -18.95 15.61
CA LEU A 455 -32.28 -18.89 16.30
C LEU A 455 -31.70 -20.30 16.39
N VAL A 456 -30.44 -20.45 16.03
CA VAL A 456 -29.74 -21.73 16.16
C VAL A 456 -29.51 -22.10 17.63
N ASN A 457 -29.38 -23.40 17.88
CA ASN A 457 -28.92 -23.94 19.13
C ASN A 457 -28.00 -25.14 18.84
N ASP A 458 -26.71 -24.94 18.99
CA ASP A 458 -25.69 -25.97 18.75
C ASP A 458 -25.34 -26.81 20.01
N GLY A 459 -26.00 -26.52 21.15
CA GLY A 459 -25.87 -27.27 22.39
C GLY A 459 -24.64 -26.96 23.24
N VAL A 460 -23.74 -26.12 22.79
CA VAL A 460 -22.51 -25.72 23.50
C VAL A 460 -22.53 -24.19 23.75
N PRO A 461 -22.42 -23.71 24.99
CA PRO A 461 -22.44 -22.27 25.27
C PRO A 461 -21.25 -21.52 24.67
N PRO A 462 -21.53 -20.37 24.01
CA PRO A 462 -22.83 -19.77 23.71
C PRO A 462 -23.59 -20.53 22.61
N THR A 463 -24.76 -21.05 22.94
CA THR A 463 -25.49 -22.01 22.09
C THR A 463 -26.00 -21.48 20.75
N SER A 464 -25.93 -20.16 20.52
CA SER A 464 -26.45 -19.53 19.31
C SER A 464 -25.35 -19.13 18.32
N ASP A 465 -24.10 -19.50 18.58
CA ASP A 465 -23.00 -19.10 17.74
C ASP A 465 -22.72 -20.03 16.54
N GLY A 466 -23.37 -21.22 16.53
CA GLY A 466 -23.31 -22.15 15.41
C GLY A 466 -21.93 -22.74 15.14
N CYS A 467 -21.03 -22.72 16.14
CA CYS A 467 -19.68 -23.28 16.01
C CYS A 467 -19.67 -24.82 16.05
N GLN A 468 -20.72 -25.45 16.61
CA GLN A 468 -20.93 -26.89 16.57
C GLN A 468 -22.08 -27.25 15.60
N PRO A 469 -22.13 -28.48 15.08
CA PRO A 469 -23.25 -28.95 14.29
C PRO A 469 -24.58 -28.79 15.01
N PHE A 470 -25.58 -28.25 14.31
CA PHE A 470 -26.93 -28.05 14.84
C PHE A 470 -27.98 -28.54 13.85
N THR A 471 -29.25 -28.50 14.22
CA THR A 471 -30.38 -28.83 13.36
C THR A 471 -31.37 -27.67 13.34
N VAL A 472 -31.99 -27.44 12.18
CA VAL A 472 -33.09 -26.48 12.00
C VAL A 472 -34.27 -27.11 11.26
N PRO A 473 -35.51 -26.61 11.44
CA PRO A 473 -36.63 -27.07 10.64
C PRO A 473 -36.40 -26.88 9.15
N ALA A 474 -36.82 -27.81 8.33
CA ALA A 474 -36.68 -27.73 6.88
C ALA A 474 -37.30 -26.44 6.30
N GLY A 475 -36.56 -25.74 5.45
CA GLY A 475 -36.97 -24.44 4.85
C GLY A 475 -36.90 -23.25 5.79
N SER A 476 -36.31 -23.38 6.97
CA SER A 476 -36.03 -22.24 7.85
C SER A 476 -34.72 -21.55 7.47
N ILE A 477 -34.60 -20.29 7.92
CA ILE A 477 -33.41 -19.45 7.80
C ILE A 477 -32.74 -19.38 9.16
N PRO A 478 -31.58 -20.02 9.36
CA PRO A 478 -30.85 -19.96 10.62
C PRO A 478 -30.39 -18.52 10.92
N LEU A 479 -30.66 -18.03 12.14
CA LEU A 479 -30.09 -16.83 12.73
C LEU A 479 -28.96 -17.28 13.66
N ILE A 480 -27.75 -16.87 13.40
CA ILE A 480 -26.51 -17.32 14.06
C ILE A 480 -25.83 -16.09 14.68
N ASP A 481 -25.31 -16.18 15.89
CA ASP A 481 -24.51 -15.12 16.49
C ASP A 481 -23.04 -15.19 16.02
N ARG A 482 -22.45 -14.03 15.73
CA ARG A 482 -21.01 -13.90 15.55
C ARG A 482 -20.31 -14.23 16.88
N GLY A 483 -19.18 -14.95 16.83
CA GLY A 483 -18.29 -15.23 17.96
C GLY A 483 -17.57 -16.56 17.81
N LEU A 484 -16.53 -16.77 18.57
CA LEU A 484 -15.70 -17.94 18.82
C LEU A 484 -15.10 -18.67 17.61
N CYS A 485 -15.82 -18.90 16.50
CA CYS A 485 -15.32 -19.60 15.31
C CYS A 485 -15.52 -18.80 14.02
N LEU A 486 -14.82 -19.22 12.96
CA LEU A 486 -14.85 -18.60 11.64
C LEU A 486 -16.26 -18.61 11.03
N PHE A 487 -16.57 -17.62 10.21
CA PHE A 487 -17.86 -17.50 9.53
C PHE A 487 -18.15 -18.69 8.62
N VAL A 488 -17.12 -19.21 7.92
CA VAL A 488 -17.24 -20.41 7.08
C VAL A 488 -17.71 -21.62 7.86
N ILE A 489 -17.26 -21.82 9.11
CA ILE A 489 -17.73 -22.91 9.98
C ILE A 489 -19.22 -22.77 10.29
N LYS A 490 -19.67 -21.56 10.66
CA LYS A 490 -21.06 -21.25 10.98
C LYS A 490 -22.00 -21.52 9.81
N VAL A 491 -21.64 -21.00 8.63
CA VAL A 491 -22.44 -21.16 7.42
C VAL A 491 -22.37 -22.59 6.89
N LYS A 492 -21.23 -23.28 7.03
CA LYS A 492 -21.11 -24.70 6.70
C LYS A 492 -22.02 -25.56 7.57
N ASN A 493 -22.06 -25.28 8.87
CA ASN A 493 -22.98 -25.99 9.78
C ASN A 493 -24.44 -25.72 9.44
N ALA A 494 -24.80 -24.48 9.02
CA ALA A 494 -26.14 -24.16 8.52
C ALA A 494 -26.48 -24.95 7.24
N GLN A 495 -25.56 -25.02 6.28
CA GLN A 495 -25.72 -25.84 5.07
C GLN A 495 -25.90 -27.31 5.41
N ASN A 496 -25.06 -27.85 6.30
CA ASN A 496 -25.16 -29.26 6.73
C ASN A 496 -26.46 -29.56 7.47
N ALA A 497 -27.06 -28.54 8.14
CA ALA A 497 -28.39 -28.63 8.74
C ALA A 497 -29.53 -28.56 7.73
N GLY A 498 -29.24 -28.39 6.42
CA GLY A 498 -30.24 -28.34 5.33
C GLY A 498 -30.84 -26.94 5.11
N ALA A 499 -30.22 -25.88 5.59
CA ALA A 499 -30.63 -24.52 5.30
C ALA A 499 -30.29 -24.13 3.85
N ALA A 500 -31.13 -23.30 3.21
CA ALA A 500 -30.86 -22.74 1.88
C ALA A 500 -30.13 -21.39 1.94
N THR A 501 -30.05 -20.76 3.11
CA THR A 501 -29.35 -19.50 3.39
C THR A 501 -29.14 -19.37 4.90
N ALA A 502 -28.31 -18.41 5.35
CA ALA A 502 -28.12 -18.11 6.77
C ALA A 502 -28.00 -16.59 7.01
N ILE A 503 -28.45 -16.14 8.19
CA ILE A 503 -28.25 -14.77 8.71
C ILE A 503 -27.28 -14.86 9.88
N VAL A 504 -26.18 -14.09 9.86
CA VAL A 504 -25.26 -13.94 10.99
C VAL A 504 -25.50 -12.57 11.63
N ALA A 505 -25.77 -12.53 12.93
CA ALA A 505 -25.91 -11.30 13.68
C ALA A 505 -24.56 -10.88 14.26
N ASN A 506 -24.14 -9.64 14.03
CA ASN A 506 -22.92 -9.10 14.61
C ASN A 506 -23.00 -9.09 16.14
N ASN A 507 -21.90 -9.31 16.84
CA ASN A 507 -21.79 -9.33 18.30
C ASN A 507 -21.25 -8.04 18.92
N VAL A 508 -20.88 -7.06 18.06
CA VAL A 508 -20.40 -5.73 18.46
C VAL A 508 -21.28 -4.65 17.85
N PRO A 509 -21.41 -3.46 18.50
CA PRO A 509 -22.08 -2.31 17.88
C PRO A 509 -21.42 -1.89 16.59
N GLY A 510 -22.19 -1.35 15.65
CA GLY A 510 -21.71 -0.86 14.37
C GLY A 510 -22.47 -1.49 13.20
N ALA A 511 -22.11 -1.05 11.98
CA ALA A 511 -22.68 -1.60 10.75
C ALA A 511 -22.26 -3.07 10.53
N PRO A 512 -23.10 -3.91 9.92
CA PRO A 512 -22.67 -5.23 9.48
C PRO A 512 -21.70 -5.09 8.29
N PHE A 513 -20.85 -6.09 8.11
CA PHE A 513 -19.82 -6.15 7.05
C PHE A 513 -19.92 -7.44 6.25
N ALA A 514 -19.29 -7.49 5.08
CA ALA A 514 -19.18 -8.71 4.31
C ALA A 514 -18.30 -9.73 5.07
N MET A 515 -18.86 -10.90 5.36
CA MET A 515 -18.14 -11.96 6.09
C MET A 515 -17.06 -12.55 5.19
N GLY A 516 -15.80 -12.51 5.64
CA GLY A 516 -14.67 -13.14 4.97
C GLY A 516 -14.54 -14.64 5.27
N GLY A 517 -13.68 -15.31 4.50
CA GLY A 517 -13.29 -16.71 4.63
C GLY A 517 -13.45 -17.48 3.32
N VAL A 518 -12.72 -18.58 3.18
CA VAL A 518 -12.73 -19.45 1.99
C VAL A 518 -13.18 -20.85 2.38
N ASP A 519 -14.24 -21.34 1.77
CA ASP A 519 -14.66 -22.74 1.74
C ASP A 519 -15.51 -22.96 0.46
N GLN A 520 -14.92 -23.46 -0.58
CA GLN A 520 -15.58 -23.73 -1.86
C GLN A 520 -16.68 -24.78 -1.78
N THR A 521 -16.79 -25.51 -0.67
CA THR A 521 -17.84 -26.48 -0.45
C THR A 521 -19.10 -25.86 0.16
N ILE A 522 -19.11 -24.56 0.47
CA ILE A 522 -20.29 -23.83 0.87
C ILE A 522 -21.05 -23.38 -0.39
N LEU A 523 -22.23 -23.91 -0.56
CA LEU A 523 -23.09 -23.71 -1.73
C LEU A 523 -24.33 -22.84 -1.44
N ILE A 524 -24.49 -22.35 -0.20
CA ILE A 524 -25.59 -21.48 0.20
C ILE A 524 -25.12 -20.03 0.36
N PRO A 525 -25.96 -19.02 0.02
CA PRO A 525 -25.66 -17.64 0.35
C PRO A 525 -25.80 -17.37 1.85
N SER A 526 -25.14 -16.34 2.35
CA SER A 526 -25.33 -15.85 3.73
C SER A 526 -25.16 -14.34 3.81
N VAL A 527 -25.80 -13.72 4.79
CA VAL A 527 -25.77 -12.27 5.03
C VAL A 527 -25.47 -11.98 6.49
N MET A 528 -24.83 -10.83 6.77
CA MET A 528 -24.64 -10.36 8.14
C MET A 528 -25.60 -9.21 8.42
N ILE A 529 -26.18 -9.17 9.63
CA ILE A 529 -26.97 -8.03 10.12
C ILE A 529 -26.27 -7.36 11.31
N SER A 530 -26.65 -6.11 11.59
CA SER A 530 -26.12 -5.39 12.76
C SER A 530 -26.45 -6.10 14.08
N GLN A 531 -25.71 -5.78 15.14
CA GLN A 531 -26.05 -6.26 16.49
C GLN A 531 -27.46 -5.82 16.92
N ALA A 532 -27.85 -4.59 16.56
CA ALA A 532 -29.16 -4.04 16.87
C ALA A 532 -30.28 -4.82 16.17
N ASP A 533 -30.15 -5.08 14.86
CA ASP A 533 -31.10 -5.88 14.09
C ASP A 533 -31.12 -7.33 14.56
N GLY A 534 -29.97 -7.90 14.90
CA GLY A 534 -29.87 -9.24 15.48
C GLY A 534 -30.63 -9.35 16.79
N SER A 535 -30.54 -8.36 17.67
CA SER A 535 -31.30 -8.28 18.92
C SER A 535 -32.80 -8.10 18.66
N LEU A 536 -33.15 -7.24 17.70
CA LEU A 536 -34.54 -7.02 17.27
C LEU A 536 -35.15 -8.31 16.72
N PHE A 537 -34.45 -9.03 15.85
CA PHE A 537 -34.93 -10.30 15.28
C PHE A 537 -35.14 -11.36 16.37
N LYS A 538 -34.15 -11.54 17.26
CA LYS A 538 -34.27 -12.50 18.38
C LYS A 538 -35.45 -12.23 19.29
N ALA A 539 -35.77 -10.93 19.55
CA ALA A 539 -36.88 -10.54 20.39
C ALA A 539 -38.26 -10.80 19.74
N ASN A 540 -38.29 -11.03 18.43
CA ASN A 540 -39.53 -11.18 17.65
C ASN A 540 -39.63 -12.54 16.91
N LEU A 541 -38.87 -13.55 17.33
CA LEU A 541 -38.93 -14.89 16.77
C LEU A 541 -40.23 -15.61 17.18
N PRO A 542 -40.79 -16.50 16.33
CA PRO A 542 -40.35 -16.74 14.93
C PRO A 542 -40.82 -15.60 14.01
N LEU A 543 -39.97 -15.22 13.07
CA LEU A 543 -40.33 -14.26 12.05
C LEU A 543 -40.25 -14.88 10.64
N THR A 544 -41.01 -14.36 9.70
CA THR A 544 -40.94 -14.79 8.29
C THR A 544 -40.31 -13.69 7.46
N GLY A 545 -39.38 -14.09 6.59
CA GLY A 545 -38.66 -13.14 5.72
C GLY A 545 -38.19 -13.76 4.42
N THR A 546 -37.75 -12.91 3.52
CA THR A 546 -37.12 -13.28 2.25
C THR A 546 -35.73 -12.68 2.22
N ILE A 547 -34.75 -13.47 1.83
CA ILE A 547 -33.42 -13.01 1.44
C ILE A 547 -33.37 -13.10 -0.08
N ALA A 548 -33.10 -11.96 -0.74
CA ALA A 548 -33.11 -11.85 -2.19
C ALA A 548 -32.04 -10.85 -2.65
N ASP A 549 -31.52 -11.11 -3.83
CA ASP A 549 -30.76 -10.10 -4.54
C ASP A 549 -31.68 -8.97 -5.00
N GLY A 550 -31.59 -7.80 -4.40
CA GLY A 550 -32.39 -6.62 -4.73
C GLY A 550 -31.84 -5.77 -5.86
N THR A 551 -30.76 -6.20 -6.53
CA THR A 551 -30.03 -5.41 -7.53
C THR A 551 -30.68 -5.40 -8.92
N GLY A 552 -31.77 -6.17 -9.11
CA GLY A 552 -32.43 -6.31 -10.42
C GLY A 552 -31.63 -7.14 -11.43
N GLY A 553 -30.65 -7.94 -10.95
CA GLY A 553 -29.85 -8.83 -11.80
C GLY A 553 -28.60 -8.17 -12.38
N ASN A 554 -28.08 -7.12 -11.78
CA ASN A 554 -26.78 -6.58 -12.19
C ASN A 554 -25.69 -7.64 -11.98
N PRO A 555 -24.76 -7.82 -12.95
CA PRO A 555 -23.65 -8.75 -12.79
C PRO A 555 -22.68 -8.27 -11.71
N ASP A 556 -21.88 -9.21 -11.17
CA ASP A 556 -20.73 -8.91 -10.33
C ASP A 556 -19.78 -7.94 -11.07
N ARG A 557 -19.01 -7.16 -10.33
CA ARG A 557 -18.01 -6.26 -10.88
C ARG A 557 -16.63 -6.85 -10.77
N ASP A 558 -15.82 -6.50 -11.73
CA ASP A 558 -14.46 -6.98 -11.91
C ASP A 558 -13.48 -5.90 -11.45
N SER A 559 -12.65 -6.18 -10.43
CA SER A 559 -11.66 -5.24 -9.93
C SER A 559 -10.53 -4.96 -10.93
N ASP A 560 -10.33 -5.82 -11.93
CA ASP A 560 -9.40 -5.56 -13.04
C ASP A 560 -9.77 -4.31 -13.86
N LEU A 561 -11.00 -3.82 -13.72
CA LEU A 561 -11.48 -2.60 -14.37
C LEU A 561 -11.45 -1.37 -13.44
N ASP A 562 -11.14 -1.55 -12.16
CA ASP A 562 -10.91 -0.46 -11.19
C ASP A 562 -9.41 -0.17 -11.08
N SER A 563 -8.98 0.83 -11.85
CA SER A 563 -7.56 1.19 -11.93
C SER A 563 -7.04 1.79 -10.62
N GLY A 564 -7.94 2.33 -9.77
CA GLY A 564 -7.61 2.76 -8.42
C GLY A 564 -7.19 1.59 -7.55
N VAL A 565 -7.94 0.46 -7.60
CA VAL A 565 -7.58 -0.78 -6.87
C VAL A 565 -6.28 -1.36 -7.42
N ILE A 566 -6.09 -1.43 -8.74
CA ILE A 566 -4.83 -1.94 -9.33
C ILE A 566 -3.63 -1.10 -8.87
N ALA A 567 -3.76 0.23 -8.86
CA ALA A 567 -2.69 1.13 -8.41
C ALA A 567 -2.41 0.98 -6.91
N HIS A 568 -3.45 0.78 -6.10
CA HIS A 568 -3.36 0.48 -4.67
C HIS A 568 -2.53 -0.78 -4.45
N GLU A 569 -2.88 -1.90 -5.06
CA GLU A 569 -2.20 -3.18 -4.90
C GLU A 569 -0.73 -3.11 -5.34
N TYR A 570 -0.45 -2.52 -6.49
CA TYR A 570 0.93 -2.35 -6.95
C TYR A 570 1.77 -1.54 -5.96
N THR A 571 1.17 -0.56 -5.29
CA THR A 571 1.88 0.31 -4.33
C THR A 571 2.27 -0.42 -3.05
N HIS A 572 1.57 -1.49 -2.65
CA HIS A 572 2.07 -2.38 -1.58
C HIS A 572 3.46 -2.93 -1.92
N GLY A 573 3.66 -3.35 -3.17
CA GLY A 573 4.98 -3.78 -3.65
C GLY A 573 6.03 -2.68 -3.55
N ILE A 574 5.69 -1.46 -3.96
CA ILE A 574 6.60 -0.29 -3.89
C ILE A 574 6.96 0.02 -2.43
N SER A 575 5.97 0.18 -1.56
CA SER A 575 6.17 0.62 -0.17
C SER A 575 6.96 -0.42 0.64
N ASN A 576 6.70 -1.71 0.43
CA ASN A 576 7.42 -2.80 1.08
C ASN A 576 8.89 -2.89 0.63
N ARG A 577 9.19 -2.68 -0.68
CA ARG A 577 10.58 -2.69 -1.20
C ARG A 577 11.36 -1.44 -0.84
N LEU A 578 10.71 -0.27 -0.69
CA LEU A 578 11.39 0.97 -0.36
C LEU A 578 11.64 1.12 1.14
N THR A 579 10.75 0.62 2.01
CA THR A 579 10.90 0.72 3.46
C THR A 579 11.82 -0.38 3.98
N GLY A 580 13.02 -0.02 4.43
CA GLY A 580 14.05 -0.98 4.87
C GLY A 580 14.91 -1.53 3.74
N GLY A 581 14.60 -1.18 2.48
CA GLY A 581 15.33 -1.59 1.27
C GLY A 581 14.84 -2.92 0.69
N PRO A 582 15.18 -3.20 -0.59
CA PRO A 582 14.61 -4.31 -1.36
C PRO A 582 14.93 -5.72 -0.83
N ALA A 583 15.90 -5.86 0.07
CA ALA A 583 16.21 -7.13 0.75
C ALA A 583 15.37 -7.38 2.02
N THR A 584 14.49 -6.42 2.43
CA THR A 584 13.75 -6.50 3.69
C THR A 584 12.32 -5.98 3.48
N VAL A 585 11.35 -6.85 3.25
CA VAL A 585 9.98 -6.48 2.83
C VAL A 585 8.93 -6.47 3.96
N ALA A 586 9.30 -6.84 5.19
CA ALA A 586 8.40 -6.91 6.34
C ALA A 586 8.46 -5.66 7.25
N CYS A 587 9.02 -4.55 6.77
CA CYS A 587 9.21 -3.33 7.55
C CYS A 587 7.93 -2.52 7.80
N LEU A 588 6.80 -2.88 7.19
CA LEU A 588 5.51 -2.19 7.40
C LEU A 588 4.51 -2.99 8.25
N ASN A 589 4.94 -4.09 8.91
CA ASN A 589 4.06 -4.98 9.68
C ASN A 589 3.96 -4.58 11.18
N ASN A 590 4.06 -3.30 11.51
CA ASN A 590 3.92 -2.79 12.87
C ASN A 590 2.47 -2.30 13.16
N ALA A 591 2.15 -1.92 14.41
CA ALA A 591 0.79 -1.53 14.78
C ALA A 591 0.33 -0.20 14.14
N GLU A 592 1.25 0.75 13.94
CA GLU A 592 1.01 2.00 13.19
C GLU A 592 1.37 1.84 11.70
N GLN A 593 1.02 0.70 11.11
CA GLN A 593 1.39 0.40 9.73
C GLN A 593 0.74 1.34 8.72
N MET A 594 1.56 1.96 7.88
CA MET A 594 1.15 2.94 6.90
C MET A 594 0.98 2.36 5.49
N GLY A 595 1.19 1.05 5.31
CA GLY A 595 1.18 0.36 4.00
C GLY A 595 -0.06 0.67 3.16
N GLU A 596 -1.25 0.46 3.74
CA GLU A 596 -2.54 0.78 3.13
C GLU A 596 -2.67 2.26 2.74
N GLY A 597 -2.10 3.14 3.57
CA GLY A 597 -2.19 4.58 3.33
C GLY A 597 -1.27 5.06 2.21
N TRP A 598 -0.10 4.48 2.05
CA TRP A 598 0.73 4.72 0.87
C TRP A 598 0.00 4.30 -0.40
N SER A 599 -0.65 3.14 -0.37
CA SER A 599 -1.40 2.55 -1.47
C SER A 599 -2.60 3.39 -1.88
N ASP A 600 -3.49 3.74 -0.95
CA ASP A 600 -4.63 4.62 -1.19
C ASP A 600 -4.20 5.97 -1.77
N TRP A 601 -3.14 6.55 -1.19
CA TRP A 601 -2.69 7.86 -1.64
C TRP A 601 -2.13 7.84 -3.07
N PHE A 602 -1.38 6.79 -3.47
CA PHE A 602 -0.91 6.66 -4.85
C PHE A 602 -2.06 6.49 -5.83
N ALA A 603 -3.06 5.69 -5.50
CA ALA A 603 -4.28 5.53 -6.29
C ALA A 603 -4.97 6.89 -6.53
N LEU A 604 -5.13 7.69 -5.47
CA LEU A 604 -5.69 9.05 -5.55
C LEU A 604 -4.81 10.01 -6.37
N ALA A 605 -3.50 10.02 -6.13
CA ALA A 605 -2.57 10.95 -6.77
C ALA A 605 -2.47 10.72 -8.28
N LEU A 606 -2.49 9.44 -8.73
CA LEU A 606 -2.44 9.08 -10.14
C LEU A 606 -3.75 9.33 -10.87
N THR A 607 -4.88 9.20 -10.20
CA THR A 607 -6.20 9.39 -10.82
C THR A 607 -6.74 10.82 -10.65
N ALA A 608 -6.02 11.71 -9.94
CA ALA A 608 -6.37 13.13 -9.81
C ALA A 608 -6.28 13.87 -11.14
N ARG A 609 -7.13 14.88 -11.33
CA ARG A 609 -7.25 15.69 -12.55
C ARG A 609 -7.04 17.17 -12.26
N SER A 610 -6.62 17.91 -13.26
CA SER A 610 -6.48 19.38 -13.18
C SER A 610 -7.79 20.13 -12.91
N SER A 611 -8.94 19.47 -13.05
CA SER A 611 -10.27 19.98 -12.71
C SER A 611 -10.66 19.77 -11.26
N ASP A 612 -9.97 18.85 -10.55
CA ASP A 612 -10.29 18.52 -9.17
C ASP A 612 -9.88 19.67 -8.24
N ARG A 613 -10.53 19.72 -7.09
CA ARG A 613 -10.27 20.70 -6.04
C ARG A 613 -9.96 19.97 -4.75
N ARG A 614 -9.21 20.63 -3.86
CA ARG A 614 -8.86 20.06 -2.55
C ARG A 614 -10.06 19.57 -1.73
N THR A 615 -11.24 20.15 -1.95
CA THR A 615 -12.48 19.76 -1.27
C THR A 615 -13.31 18.73 -2.04
N THR A 616 -12.89 18.32 -3.25
CA THR A 616 -13.56 17.27 -4.02
C THR A 616 -13.45 15.94 -3.28
N PRO A 617 -14.57 15.30 -2.88
CA PRO A 617 -14.53 13.98 -2.25
C PRO A 617 -14.08 12.92 -3.27
N ARG A 618 -13.20 12.01 -2.85
CA ARG A 618 -12.71 10.89 -3.65
C ARG A 618 -12.70 9.63 -2.81
N GLY A 619 -13.32 8.56 -3.29
CA GLY A 619 -13.28 7.24 -2.63
C GLY A 619 -12.34 6.29 -3.34
N ILE A 620 -11.85 5.27 -2.65
CA ILE A 620 -11.12 4.14 -3.24
C ILE A 620 -12.08 2.99 -3.50
N GLY A 621 -11.95 2.29 -4.63
CA GLY A 621 -12.77 1.12 -4.96
C GLY A 621 -14.27 1.44 -5.12
N THR A 622 -14.61 2.66 -5.48
CA THR A 622 -16.03 3.08 -5.62
C THR A 622 -16.74 2.28 -6.70
N TYR A 623 -16.06 1.97 -7.80
CA TYR A 623 -16.64 1.18 -8.87
C TYR A 623 -16.99 -0.24 -8.39
N VAL A 624 -16.09 -0.94 -7.74
CA VAL A 624 -16.31 -2.34 -7.33
C VAL A 624 -17.45 -2.50 -6.33
N ILE A 625 -17.80 -1.45 -5.57
CA ILE A 625 -18.92 -1.46 -4.61
C ILE A 625 -20.16 -0.69 -5.08
N PHE A 626 -20.26 -0.43 -6.39
CA PHE A 626 -21.45 0.19 -7.01
C PHE A 626 -21.74 1.62 -6.52
N GLN A 627 -20.70 2.38 -6.15
CA GLN A 627 -20.79 3.80 -5.78
C GLN A 627 -20.33 4.71 -6.93
N PRO A 628 -20.76 5.99 -6.94
CA PRO A 628 -20.18 7.00 -7.83
C PRO A 628 -18.75 7.36 -7.37
N PRO A 629 -17.90 7.95 -8.23
CA PRO A 629 -16.50 8.28 -7.91
C PRO A 629 -16.30 9.18 -6.68
N ASN A 630 -17.32 9.93 -6.28
CA ASN A 630 -17.33 10.79 -5.09
C ASN A 630 -17.95 10.12 -3.85
N GLY A 631 -18.24 8.83 -3.90
CA GLY A 631 -18.72 8.04 -2.75
C GLY A 631 -17.62 7.78 -1.73
N ASP A 632 -17.99 7.15 -0.62
CA ASP A 632 -17.03 6.81 0.46
C ASP A 632 -16.00 5.77 0.01
N GLY A 633 -16.38 4.93 -0.96
CA GLY A 633 -15.55 3.80 -1.37
C GLY A 633 -15.52 2.71 -0.31
N ILE A 634 -14.39 2.03 -0.21
CA ILE A 634 -14.17 0.94 0.76
C ILE A 634 -13.57 1.44 2.09
N ARG A 635 -13.44 2.76 2.28
CA ARG A 635 -12.88 3.40 3.48
C ARG A 635 -13.98 4.08 4.33
N PRO A 636 -13.69 4.49 5.57
CA PRO A 636 -14.68 5.09 6.49
C PRO A 636 -15.36 6.35 5.96
N THR A 637 -14.65 7.21 5.25
CA THR A 637 -15.16 8.40 4.55
C THR A 637 -14.36 8.63 3.27
N PRO A 638 -14.88 9.43 2.32
CA PRO A 638 -14.08 9.81 1.16
C PRO A 638 -12.89 10.69 1.56
N TYR A 639 -11.84 10.64 0.78
CA TYR A 639 -10.68 11.53 0.91
C TYR A 639 -11.03 12.93 0.45
N THR A 640 -10.82 13.91 1.32
CA THR A 640 -11.03 15.33 1.06
C THR A 640 -10.32 16.17 2.12
N THR A 641 -9.93 17.40 1.79
CA THR A 641 -9.39 18.33 2.79
C THR A 641 -10.47 19.02 3.63
N ASN A 642 -11.76 18.77 3.32
CA ASN A 642 -12.88 19.29 4.09
C ASN A 642 -13.09 18.49 5.37
N MET A 643 -12.71 19.05 6.53
CA MET A 643 -12.82 18.42 7.84
C MET A 643 -14.29 18.13 8.27
N ALA A 644 -15.28 18.75 7.64
CA ALA A 644 -16.70 18.43 7.91
C ALA A 644 -17.13 17.11 7.24
N VAL A 645 -16.43 16.66 6.20
CA VAL A 645 -16.68 15.40 5.48
C VAL A 645 -15.75 14.32 5.98
N ASN A 646 -14.45 14.61 6.07
CA ASN A 646 -13.43 13.70 6.61
C ASN A 646 -12.79 14.33 7.86
N PRO A 647 -13.30 14.03 9.07
CA PRO A 647 -12.82 14.64 10.32
C PRO A 647 -11.58 13.94 10.91
N SER A 648 -11.05 12.92 10.27
CA SER A 648 -9.97 12.07 10.82
C SER A 648 -8.71 12.87 11.11
N THR A 649 -8.13 12.58 12.27
CA THR A 649 -6.85 13.14 12.74
C THR A 649 -5.97 12.02 13.28
N TYR A 650 -4.76 12.33 13.72
CA TYR A 650 -3.85 11.34 14.29
C TYR A 650 -4.47 10.58 15.49
N ALA A 651 -5.27 11.26 16.31
CA ALA A 651 -5.95 10.58 17.42
C ALA A 651 -6.94 9.48 16.96
N SER A 652 -7.42 9.53 15.71
CA SER A 652 -8.29 8.49 15.17
C SER A 652 -7.59 7.12 15.09
N VAL A 653 -6.26 7.08 15.03
CA VAL A 653 -5.47 5.84 15.04
C VAL A 653 -5.76 5.00 16.29
N ALA A 654 -6.03 5.65 17.43
CA ALA A 654 -6.35 4.98 18.69
C ALA A 654 -7.82 4.52 18.82
N ASP A 655 -8.69 4.89 17.88
CA ASP A 655 -10.09 4.48 17.91
C ASP A 655 -10.21 2.99 17.53
N VAL A 656 -10.79 2.19 18.40
CA VAL A 656 -11.02 0.75 18.17
C VAL A 656 -12.00 0.47 17.03
N ALA A 657 -12.80 1.45 16.62
CA ALA A 657 -13.69 1.37 15.47
C ALA A 657 -12.93 1.51 14.14
N ILE A 658 -11.74 2.09 14.16
CA ILE A 658 -10.84 2.16 13.01
C ILE A 658 -10.13 0.81 12.85
N SER A 659 -10.32 0.16 11.72
CA SER A 659 -9.74 -1.16 11.42
C SER A 659 -8.21 -1.11 11.35
N GLN A 660 -7.59 -2.26 11.49
CA GLN A 660 -6.17 -2.46 11.22
C GLN A 660 -6.06 -3.61 10.21
N PRO A 661 -5.32 -3.41 9.10
CA PRO A 661 -4.46 -2.27 8.74
C PRO A 661 -5.16 -1.10 8.06
N HIS A 662 -6.30 -1.31 7.37
CA HIS A 662 -6.91 -0.38 6.42
C HIS A 662 -7.27 0.98 7.03
N GLY A 663 -7.95 0.99 8.18
CA GLY A 663 -8.32 2.26 8.83
C GLY A 663 -7.13 3.05 9.36
N ILE A 664 -6.05 2.37 9.79
CA ILE A 664 -4.78 3.03 10.13
C ILE A 664 -4.20 3.71 8.89
N GLY A 665 -4.12 2.97 7.78
CA GLY A 665 -3.65 3.50 6.50
C GLY A 665 -4.52 4.64 5.97
N TYR A 666 -5.86 4.54 6.10
CA TYR A 666 -6.78 5.62 5.74
C TYR A 666 -6.45 6.94 6.47
N VAL A 667 -6.13 6.90 7.76
CA VAL A 667 -5.71 8.11 8.50
C VAL A 667 -4.41 8.67 7.92
N TRP A 668 -3.44 7.82 7.59
CA TRP A 668 -2.18 8.22 6.97
C TRP A 668 -2.38 8.86 5.60
N ALA A 669 -3.14 8.21 4.70
CA ALA A 669 -3.45 8.73 3.36
C ALA A 669 -4.19 10.09 3.43
N THR A 670 -5.06 10.29 4.44
CA THR A 670 -5.74 11.56 4.67
C THR A 670 -4.73 12.71 4.93
N MET A 671 -3.66 12.46 5.70
CA MET A 671 -2.60 13.44 5.94
C MET A 671 -1.79 13.74 4.68
N LEU A 672 -1.45 12.70 3.92
CA LEU A 672 -0.76 12.84 2.64
C LEU A 672 -1.60 13.59 1.61
N TRP A 673 -2.93 13.43 1.64
CA TRP A 673 -3.85 14.14 0.75
C TRP A 673 -3.91 15.64 1.05
N GLU A 674 -3.80 16.04 2.33
CA GLU A 674 -3.61 17.46 2.70
C GLU A 674 -2.30 18.02 2.13
N MET A 675 -1.20 17.28 2.27
CA MET A 675 0.11 17.67 1.74
C MET A 675 0.08 17.81 0.21
N TYR A 676 -0.54 16.85 -0.48
CA TYR A 676 -0.68 16.86 -1.93
C TYR A 676 -1.33 18.16 -2.41
N TRP A 677 -2.45 18.55 -1.80
CA TRP A 677 -3.17 19.75 -2.19
C TRP A 677 -2.46 21.03 -1.79
N ASN A 678 -1.78 21.09 -0.64
CA ASN A 678 -0.96 22.25 -0.29
C ASN A 678 0.14 22.49 -1.33
N LEU A 679 0.80 21.42 -1.79
CA LEU A 679 1.81 21.50 -2.84
C LEU A 679 1.21 21.86 -4.21
N VAL A 680 0.04 21.34 -4.55
CA VAL A 680 -0.68 21.69 -5.80
C VAL A 680 -1.13 23.14 -5.79
N ASP A 681 -1.65 23.64 -4.68
CA ASP A 681 -2.07 25.05 -4.56
C ASP A 681 -0.86 25.99 -4.68
N HIS A 682 0.32 25.60 -4.16
CA HIS A 682 1.54 26.40 -4.24
C HIS A 682 2.22 26.31 -5.62
N HIS A 683 2.36 25.11 -6.21
CA HIS A 683 3.18 24.87 -7.42
C HIS A 683 2.37 24.58 -8.68
N GLY A 684 1.03 24.60 -8.60
CA GLY A 684 0.15 24.23 -9.70
C GLY A 684 0.08 22.73 -9.97
N PHE A 685 -0.79 22.33 -10.89
CA PHE A 685 -1.02 20.95 -11.29
C PHE A 685 -0.39 20.64 -12.66
N SER A 686 0.49 19.65 -12.72
CA SER A 686 1.02 19.11 -13.98
C SER A 686 0.11 18.03 -14.55
N ARG A 687 -0.30 18.16 -15.82
CA ARG A 687 -1.06 17.12 -16.54
C ARG A 687 -0.21 15.95 -17.02
N ASP A 688 1.11 16.09 -16.96
CA ASP A 688 2.06 15.08 -17.42
C ASP A 688 2.82 14.50 -16.22
N ILE A 689 2.40 13.32 -15.78
CA ILE A 689 2.97 12.62 -14.65
C ILE A 689 4.41 12.15 -14.88
N TYR A 690 4.85 12.02 -16.14
CA TYR A 690 6.20 11.59 -16.49
C TYR A 690 7.23 12.73 -16.49
N LYS A 691 6.80 13.98 -16.31
CA LYS A 691 7.72 15.09 -16.07
C LYS A 691 8.39 14.98 -14.72
N ASP A 692 9.43 15.78 -14.51
CA ASP A 692 10.13 15.83 -13.24
C ASP A 692 9.28 16.49 -12.13
N TRP A 693 9.75 16.38 -10.89
CA TRP A 693 9.09 16.94 -9.71
C TRP A 693 8.88 18.48 -9.76
N LYS A 694 9.60 19.20 -10.64
CA LYS A 694 9.47 20.66 -10.82
C LYS A 694 8.28 21.05 -11.68
N ALA A 695 7.61 20.10 -12.32
CA ALA A 695 6.56 20.39 -13.29
C ALA A 695 5.23 20.81 -12.64
N GLY A 696 5.03 20.48 -11.36
CA GLY A 696 3.84 20.80 -10.58
C GLY A 696 3.86 20.20 -9.20
N GLY A 697 3.00 20.68 -8.33
CA GLY A 697 2.89 20.21 -6.94
C GLY A 697 2.51 18.75 -6.80
N ASN A 698 1.70 18.22 -7.74
CA ASN A 698 1.38 16.79 -7.78
C ASN A 698 2.62 15.93 -8.10
N ASN A 699 3.47 16.31 -9.06
CA ASN A 699 4.71 15.60 -9.36
C ASN A 699 5.70 15.70 -8.19
N LEU A 700 5.77 16.88 -7.54
CA LEU A 700 6.59 17.09 -6.36
C LEU A 700 6.13 16.21 -5.19
N ALA A 701 4.83 16.14 -4.94
CA ALA A 701 4.26 15.29 -3.88
C ALA A 701 4.63 13.81 -4.08
N ILE A 702 4.54 13.29 -5.32
CA ILE A 702 4.93 11.91 -5.63
C ILE A 702 6.42 11.70 -5.35
N GLN A 703 7.29 12.62 -5.77
CA GLN A 703 8.72 12.49 -5.50
C GLN A 703 9.03 12.50 -3.99
N LEU A 704 8.40 13.39 -3.23
CA LEU A 704 8.62 13.47 -1.78
C LEU A 704 8.15 12.23 -1.04
N VAL A 705 7.04 11.65 -1.46
CA VAL A 705 6.51 10.40 -0.89
C VAL A 705 7.42 9.22 -1.23
N MET A 706 7.83 9.08 -2.50
CA MET A 706 8.75 8.02 -2.93
C MET A 706 10.10 8.08 -2.22
N ASP A 707 10.66 9.26 -2.08
CA ASP A 707 11.90 9.44 -1.33
C ASP A 707 11.67 9.26 0.18
N GLY A 708 10.55 9.76 0.72
CA GLY A 708 10.18 9.60 2.13
C GLY A 708 10.16 8.13 2.58
N MET A 709 9.62 7.22 1.76
CA MET A 709 9.63 5.79 2.05
C MET A 709 11.05 5.21 2.16
N LYS A 710 12.03 5.74 1.43
CA LYS A 710 13.45 5.34 1.55
C LYS A 710 14.13 5.92 2.79
N PHE A 711 13.68 7.10 3.24
CA PHE A 711 14.25 7.79 4.42
C PHE A 711 13.73 7.21 5.74
N GLN A 712 12.50 6.68 5.79
CA GLN A 712 11.91 6.19 7.02
C GLN A 712 12.62 4.93 7.55
N PRO A 713 12.65 4.72 8.88
CA PRO A 713 13.20 3.50 9.47
C PRO A 713 12.32 2.28 9.16
N CYS A 714 12.85 1.07 9.33
CA CYS A 714 12.03 -0.14 9.39
C CYS A 714 11.01 -0.03 10.54
N ARG A 715 9.79 -0.54 10.39
CA ARG A 715 8.67 -0.45 11.33
C ARG A 715 8.39 1.01 11.78
N PRO A 716 8.11 1.92 10.82
CA PRO A 716 7.92 3.33 11.10
C PRO A 716 6.57 3.61 11.75
N GLY A 717 6.50 4.59 12.64
CA GLY A 717 5.24 5.22 13.03
C GLY A 717 4.96 6.48 12.22
N PHE A 718 3.83 7.13 12.47
CA PHE A 718 3.39 8.30 11.71
C PHE A 718 4.34 9.48 11.81
N VAL A 719 4.96 9.71 12.98
CA VAL A 719 5.97 10.77 13.16
C VAL A 719 7.23 10.45 12.35
N ASP A 720 7.66 9.18 12.30
CA ASP A 720 8.78 8.75 11.47
C ASP A 720 8.50 9.04 9.98
N GLY A 721 7.30 8.67 9.48
CA GLY A 721 6.89 8.90 8.09
C GLY A 721 6.85 10.39 7.72
N ARG A 722 6.24 11.25 8.58
CA ARG A 722 6.25 12.72 8.40
C ARG A 722 7.67 13.27 8.35
N ASN A 723 8.52 12.89 9.28
CA ASN A 723 9.90 13.36 9.35
C ASN A 723 10.72 12.90 8.14
N ALA A 724 10.46 11.69 7.63
CA ALA A 724 11.09 11.17 6.43
C ALA A 724 10.74 12.00 5.17
N ILE A 725 9.48 12.42 5.03
CA ILE A 725 9.04 13.30 3.93
C ILE A 725 9.69 14.69 4.06
N LEU A 726 9.79 15.26 5.27
CA LEU A 726 10.50 16.52 5.50
C LEU A 726 11.99 16.40 5.16
N GLN A 727 12.63 15.28 5.46
CA GLN A 727 14.02 15.01 5.10
C GLN A 727 14.18 14.87 3.58
N ALA A 728 13.22 14.25 2.91
CA ALA A 728 13.18 14.17 1.45
C ALA A 728 13.10 15.58 0.83
N ASP A 729 12.29 16.49 1.38
CA ASP A 729 12.22 17.89 0.92
C ASP A 729 13.56 18.63 1.15
N VAL A 730 14.18 18.44 2.32
CA VAL A 730 15.52 19.01 2.58
C VAL A 730 16.55 18.51 1.57
N ALA A 731 16.57 17.22 1.27
CA ALA A 731 17.50 16.64 0.31
C ALA A 731 17.24 17.10 -1.14
N LEU A 732 15.96 17.24 -1.52
CA LEU A 732 15.55 17.54 -2.89
C LEU A 732 15.56 19.04 -3.21
N THR A 733 15.03 19.88 -2.30
CA THR A 733 14.77 21.30 -2.54
C THR A 733 15.52 22.24 -1.59
N GLY A 734 16.16 21.70 -0.55
CA GLY A 734 16.73 22.47 0.55
C GLY A 734 15.71 22.88 1.60
N GLY A 735 14.58 22.20 1.68
CA GLY A 735 13.51 22.43 2.66
C GLY A 735 12.53 23.55 2.28
N LYS A 736 12.43 23.88 0.98
CA LYS A 736 11.59 24.99 0.50
C LYS A 736 10.10 24.77 0.70
N ASN A 737 9.67 23.52 0.78
CA ASN A 737 8.25 23.15 0.94
C ASN A 737 7.92 22.73 2.39
N ALA A 738 8.87 22.92 3.31
CA ALA A 738 8.72 22.45 4.69
C ALA A 738 7.44 22.98 5.35
N CYS A 739 7.07 24.24 5.11
CA CYS A 739 5.88 24.85 5.72
C CYS A 739 4.57 24.28 5.14
N ASP A 740 4.50 24.00 3.84
CA ASP A 740 3.34 23.34 3.23
C ASP A 740 3.15 21.92 3.80
N ILE A 741 4.24 21.19 3.96
CA ILE A 741 4.25 19.86 4.57
C ILE A 741 3.82 19.96 6.03
N TRP A 742 4.41 20.84 6.84
CA TRP A 742 4.06 21.00 8.25
C TRP A 742 2.59 21.40 8.45
N ARG A 743 2.07 22.34 7.66
CA ARG A 743 0.66 22.77 7.73
C ARG A 743 -0.29 21.60 7.42
N ALA A 744 0.03 20.76 6.47
CA ALA A 744 -0.76 19.59 6.12
C ALA A 744 -0.86 18.60 7.29
N PHE A 745 0.27 18.17 7.81
CA PHE A 745 0.33 17.21 8.91
C PHE A 745 -0.24 17.78 10.21
N ALA A 746 0.06 19.04 10.54
CA ALA A 746 -0.47 19.71 11.72
C ALA A 746 -1.98 19.85 11.68
N LYS A 747 -2.58 20.17 10.52
CA LYS A 747 -4.04 20.21 10.34
C LYS A 747 -4.71 18.90 10.74
N ARG A 748 -4.03 17.77 10.54
CA ARG A 748 -4.53 16.42 10.88
C ARG A 748 -3.96 15.89 12.20
N GLY A 749 -3.41 16.78 13.03
CA GLY A 749 -2.99 16.42 14.38
C GLY A 749 -1.58 15.83 14.49
N LEU A 750 -0.79 15.84 13.41
CA LEU A 750 0.59 15.38 13.41
C LEU A 750 1.57 16.56 13.34
N GLY A 751 1.35 17.59 14.17
CA GLY A 751 2.15 18.80 14.24
C GLY A 751 3.50 18.59 14.92
N VAL A 752 4.23 19.71 15.17
CA VAL A 752 5.65 19.68 15.57
C VAL A 752 5.91 18.95 16.89
N ASP A 753 4.97 19.03 17.85
CA ASP A 753 5.08 18.40 19.17
C ASP A 753 4.29 17.08 19.27
N ALA A 754 3.80 16.52 18.14
CA ALA A 754 3.15 15.23 18.14
C ALA A 754 4.15 14.11 18.46
N SER A 755 3.69 13.12 19.21
CA SER A 755 4.49 11.94 19.59
C SER A 755 3.78 10.67 19.15
N GLN A 756 4.53 9.74 18.55
CA GLN A 756 3.97 8.43 18.15
C GLN A 756 4.09 7.37 19.27
N GLY A 757 4.85 7.65 20.36
CA GLY A 757 5.16 6.61 21.33
C GLY A 757 5.92 5.45 20.67
N SER A 758 5.40 4.24 20.84
CA SER A 758 5.91 3.04 20.17
C SER A 758 5.14 2.79 18.87
N SER A 759 5.83 2.71 17.75
CA SER A 759 5.19 2.33 16.46
C SER A 759 4.54 0.94 16.46
N ASN A 760 4.83 0.11 17.47
CA ASN A 760 4.16 -1.17 17.70
C ASN A 760 2.93 -1.06 18.63
N ASN A 761 2.50 0.15 18.98
CA ASN A 761 1.33 0.40 19.82
C ASN A 761 0.52 1.59 19.28
N ARG A 762 -0.61 1.33 18.67
CA ARG A 762 -1.49 2.36 18.08
C ARG A 762 -2.21 3.25 19.10
N PHE A 763 -2.09 2.96 20.42
CA PHE A 763 -2.87 3.60 21.49
C PHE A 763 -2.07 4.61 22.33
N ASP A 764 -0.77 4.78 22.12
CA ASP A 764 0.10 5.65 22.92
C ASP A 764 0.54 6.92 22.19
N GLY A 765 0.05 7.12 20.96
CA GLY A 765 0.29 8.32 20.17
C GLY A 765 -0.42 9.56 20.74
N VAL A 766 0.25 10.73 20.68
CA VAL A 766 -0.31 12.01 21.14
C VAL A 766 -0.33 13.01 19.99
N GLN A 767 -1.53 13.45 19.59
CA GLN A 767 -1.70 14.44 18.54
C GLN A 767 -1.31 15.86 18.97
N ASN A 768 -0.87 16.65 18.01
CA ASN A 768 -0.55 18.07 18.17
C ASN A 768 -0.82 18.82 16.87
N PHE A 769 -1.36 20.05 16.97
CA PHE A 769 -1.77 20.87 15.82
C PHE A 769 -0.83 22.05 15.54
N ASN A 770 0.28 22.17 16.28
CA ASN A 770 1.21 23.29 16.12
C ASN A 770 2.12 23.05 14.89
N VAL A 771 2.41 24.11 14.17
CA VAL A 771 3.48 24.15 13.18
C VAL A 771 4.76 24.75 13.80
N PRO A 772 5.95 24.52 13.22
CA PRO A 772 7.16 25.23 13.63
C PRO A 772 6.98 26.75 13.56
N GLN A 773 7.64 27.48 14.46
CA GLN A 773 7.53 28.94 14.51
C GLN A 773 7.96 29.62 13.20
N SER A 774 8.89 29.02 12.45
CA SER A 774 9.29 29.50 11.12
C SER A 774 8.15 29.49 10.09
N CYS A 775 7.11 28.68 10.32
CA CYS A 775 5.97 28.55 9.40
C CYS A 775 4.74 29.40 9.83
N LEU A 776 4.86 30.22 10.86
CA LEU A 776 3.77 31.09 11.31
C LEU A 776 3.70 32.42 10.54
N HIS A 777 4.80 32.85 9.89
CA HIS A 777 4.93 34.18 9.27
C HIS A 777 4.81 34.20 7.75
N ASP A 778 4.73 33.04 7.08
CA ASP A 778 4.68 32.96 5.60
C ASP A 778 3.27 33.24 4.99
N ARG A 779 2.32 33.76 5.74
CA ARG A 779 0.97 34.06 5.22
C ARG A 779 0.71 35.53 4.89
N ASP A 780 1.62 36.42 5.23
CA ASP A 780 1.33 37.85 5.16
C ASP A 780 1.81 38.52 3.83
N ASP A 781 2.50 37.79 2.95
CA ASP A 781 3.06 38.39 1.72
C ASP A 781 2.27 38.07 0.42
N ASP A 782 1.23 37.19 0.45
CA ASP A 782 0.48 36.79 -0.74
C ASP A 782 -1.01 37.22 -0.78
N ASP A 783 -1.54 37.90 0.26
CA ASP A 783 -2.96 38.29 0.35
C ASP A 783 -3.28 39.75 -0.13
N ASP A 784 -2.37 40.39 -0.84
CA ASP A 784 -2.59 41.77 -1.32
C ASP A 784 -2.99 41.87 -2.80
N HIS A 785 -3.80 40.96 -3.33
CA HIS A 785 -4.51 41.17 -4.61
C HIS A 785 -5.79 40.35 -4.73
N ASP A 786 -6.81 40.65 -3.95
CA ASP A 786 -8.20 40.37 -4.36
C ASP A 786 -9.12 41.50 -3.87
N CYS A 787 -9.25 42.54 -4.68
CA CYS A 787 -10.41 43.43 -4.62
C CYS A 787 -11.59 42.67 -5.22
N ASP A 788 -12.38 42.05 -4.36
CA ASP A 788 -13.66 41.46 -4.74
C ASP A 788 -14.63 42.54 -5.26
N ASP A 789 -14.87 42.48 -6.55
CA ASP A 789 -15.92 43.17 -7.26
C ASP A 789 -17.18 42.30 -7.25
N ASP A 790 -17.94 42.35 -6.15
CA ASP A 790 -19.31 41.84 -6.09
C ASP A 790 -20.22 42.83 -5.38
N SER A 791 -20.76 43.81 -6.14
CA SER A 791 -22.06 44.40 -5.75
C SER A 791 -22.80 44.92 -6.96
N ALA A 792 -23.84 44.21 -7.31
CA ALA A 792 -24.91 44.70 -8.19
C ALA A 792 -25.73 45.79 -7.51
N GLY A 793 -25.83 46.97 -8.15
CA GLY A 793 -27.00 47.82 -8.14
C GLY A 793 -26.98 49.03 -7.19
N GLY A 794 -26.75 50.24 -7.73
CA GLY A 794 -27.22 51.46 -7.08
C GLY A 794 -26.52 52.75 -7.58
N ILE A 795 -27.25 53.49 -8.36
CA ILE A 795 -26.99 54.82 -8.97
C ILE A 795 -26.51 55.85 -7.96
N GLY A 796 -25.48 56.65 -8.25
CA GLY A 796 -25.28 57.96 -7.65
C GLY A 796 -23.86 58.53 -7.66
N THR A 797 -23.58 59.35 -8.66
CA THR A 797 -22.78 60.60 -8.73
C THR A 797 -21.44 60.75 -8.00
N LEU A 798 -20.37 60.94 -8.82
CA LEU A 798 -19.27 61.90 -8.77
C LEU A 798 -18.61 62.21 -7.42
N ASP A 799 -17.32 61.90 -7.25
CA ASP A 799 -16.25 62.93 -7.21
C ASP A 799 -14.87 62.23 -7.23
N ASP A 800 -14.04 62.82 -8.09
CA ASP A 800 -12.60 62.59 -8.18
C ASP A 800 -11.90 62.89 -6.85
N ASN A 801 -10.85 62.04 -6.51
CA ASN A 801 -9.52 62.54 -6.18
C ASN A 801 -8.59 61.44 -5.67
N ASP A 802 -7.50 61.35 -6.45
CA ASP A 802 -6.10 61.25 -6.02
C ASP A 802 -5.68 60.17 -5.04
N CYS A 803 -5.00 59.19 -5.57
CA CYS A 803 -3.88 58.54 -4.90
C CYS A 803 -2.59 59.11 -5.48
N ASP A 804 -2.05 60.14 -4.87
CA ASP A 804 -0.72 60.66 -5.12
C ASP A 804 0.36 59.98 -4.30
N ASP A 805 1.41 59.60 -4.97
CA ASP A 805 2.73 59.33 -4.47
C ASP A 805 3.23 60.37 -3.48
N ASP A 806 3.91 59.96 -2.45
CA ASP A 806 5.28 60.43 -2.09
C ASP A 806 5.67 59.95 -0.67
N ASN A 807 6.72 59.19 -0.51
CA ASN A 807 7.90 59.68 0.20
C ASN A 807 8.98 58.60 0.34
N GLY A 808 10.03 58.82 -0.41
CA GLY A 808 11.28 58.18 -0.20
C GLY A 808 11.88 58.47 1.16
N HIS A 809 12.44 57.39 1.77
CA HIS A 809 13.53 57.51 2.70
C HIS A 809 14.56 56.41 2.41
N GLU A 810 15.64 56.81 1.73
CA GLU A 810 16.88 56.04 1.71
C GLU A 810 17.41 55.87 3.14
N VAL A 811 17.50 54.60 3.61
CA VAL A 811 18.43 54.26 4.68
C VAL A 811 19.43 53.27 4.13
N ALA A 812 20.66 53.73 4.03
CA ALA A 812 21.81 52.92 3.68
C ALA A 812 21.97 51.76 4.69
N GLY A 813 21.61 50.54 4.27
CA GLY A 813 21.81 49.29 5.01
C GLY A 813 23.08 48.63 4.53
N THR A 814 23.99 48.47 5.46
CA THR A 814 25.24 47.72 5.37
C THR A 814 24.92 46.27 5.00
N GLY A 815 25.55 45.82 3.90
CA GLY A 815 25.50 44.43 3.43
C GLY A 815 26.04 43.47 4.50
N ALA A 816 25.13 42.70 5.09
CA ALA A 816 25.44 41.51 5.83
C ALA A 816 25.30 40.32 4.88
N THR A 817 26.44 39.82 4.42
CA THR A 817 26.52 38.49 3.75
C THR A 817 26.02 37.46 4.73
N ILE A 818 24.85 36.89 4.48
CA ILE A 818 24.39 35.73 5.23
C ILE A 818 25.25 34.55 4.77
N SER A 819 26.21 34.19 5.59
CA SER A 819 26.93 32.93 5.48
C SER A 819 25.92 31.81 5.62
N ALA A 820 25.94 30.87 4.70
CA ALA A 820 25.12 29.66 4.72
C ALA A 820 25.18 29.01 6.11
N VAL A 821 24.08 29.06 6.86
CA VAL A 821 23.94 28.32 8.11
C VAL A 821 23.75 26.86 7.71
N THR A 822 24.81 26.07 7.84
CA THR A 822 24.74 24.63 7.68
C THR A 822 23.98 24.08 8.89
N ILE A 823 22.65 23.90 8.75
CA ILE A 823 21.84 23.22 9.76
C ILE A 823 22.05 21.72 9.59
N ARG A 824 23.04 21.18 10.28
CA ARG A 824 23.15 19.74 10.49
C ARG A 824 22.27 19.38 11.68
N GLN A 825 21.06 18.87 11.41
CA GLN A 825 20.20 18.27 12.43
C GLN A 825 20.27 16.76 12.27
N VAL A 826 20.77 16.08 13.28
CA VAL A 826 20.78 14.62 13.37
C VAL A 826 19.64 14.22 14.30
N PHE A 827 18.74 13.37 13.82
CA PHE A 827 17.65 12.81 14.60
C PHE A 827 17.98 11.35 14.93
N VAL A 828 17.89 11.00 16.19
CA VAL A 828 17.98 9.61 16.68
C VAL A 828 16.73 9.35 17.50
N ASN A 829 15.96 8.32 17.12
CA ASN A 829 14.70 7.92 17.78
C ASN A 829 13.72 9.09 18.01
N GLY A 830 13.58 10.00 17.02
CA GLY A 830 12.69 11.16 17.12
C GLY A 830 13.17 12.28 18.05
N ALA A 831 14.32 12.17 18.70
CA ALA A 831 14.89 13.19 19.57
C ALA A 831 15.90 14.07 18.83
N ARG A 832 15.88 15.35 19.12
CA ARG A 832 16.77 16.38 18.54
C ARG A 832 18.11 16.38 19.26
N ILE A 833 19.23 16.03 18.60
CA ILE A 833 20.58 16.20 19.13
C ILE A 833 21.17 17.52 18.61
N ARG A 834 21.57 18.41 19.51
CA ARG A 834 22.34 19.59 19.16
C ARG A 834 23.85 19.24 19.15
N GLU A 835 24.49 19.32 18.00
CA GLU A 835 25.95 19.37 17.95
C GLU A 835 26.45 20.70 18.56
N THR A 836 27.07 20.63 19.71
CA THR A 836 27.88 21.75 20.24
C THR A 836 29.30 21.58 19.70
N SER A 837 29.70 22.44 18.78
CA SER A 837 31.10 22.52 18.38
C SER A 837 31.93 23.00 19.59
N PRO A 838 33.09 22.42 19.86
CA PRO A 838 33.99 22.95 20.92
C PRO A 838 34.53 24.34 20.52
N PRO A 839 34.75 25.26 21.47
CA PRO A 839 35.32 26.57 21.17
C PRO A 839 36.76 26.42 20.71
N ARG A 840 37.15 27.14 19.67
CA ARG A 840 38.54 27.29 19.24
C ARG A 840 39.28 28.17 20.23
#